data_e0b2b663161e60335f8f02b8c638c966
#
_entry.id   e0b2b663161e60335f8f02b8c638c966
#
_cell.length_a   1.000
_cell.length_b   1.000
_cell.length_c   1.000
_cell.angle_alpha   90.00
_cell.angle_beta   90.00
_cell.angle_gamma   90.00
#
_symmetry.space_group_name_H-M   'P 1'
#
loop_
_entity.id
_entity.type
_entity.pdbx_description
1 polymer ?
#
loop_
_entity_poly.entity_id
_entity_poly.type
_entity_poly.pdbx_seq_one_letter_code
_entity_poly.pdbx_strand_id
1 'polypeptide(L)'
;MSKKYVYLFSEGDASMRNLLGGKGANLAEMTKLGLPVPQGFTISTEACTQYYEDGKQINEDIQKEIFEYVAKLEEITGKKFGDKENPLLVSVRSGARASMPGMMDTILNLGLNENVVETLANKSGNPRWAWDCYRRFIQMYSDVVMEVGKKYFEQLIDKMKEEKGVTQDVELTAEDLKELANQFKAEYKAKIGADFPTDPTEQLMGAVKAVFRSWDNPRANVYRRDNDIPYSWGTAVNVQMMAFGNMGETSGTGVAFTRDPATGEKKLMGEFLMNAQGEDVVAGVRTPQHIDQLKEVMPEVYEQFVQICSTLENHYKDMQDMEFTIEDKKLYMLQTRNGKRTAAAAIKIACDLVDEGMISEKDAVLMIDPRNLDALLHPTFDAAALKAATPIGKALPASPGAACGKIVFTAEDAKEWATRGEKVVLVRLETSPEDIEGMKAAQGILTVRGGMTSHAAVVARGMGTCCVSGCSEIAMDEENKKFTLAGKTYTEGDAISLDGSTGKIYDGIMPTVEASVSGDFGRIMSWADKYRVLKVRTNADTPKDAMKARELGAEGIGLCRTEHMFFEADRIAAIREMICSDTVEEREAALSKIEPMQQGDFEKLYEAMEGYGVTIRYLDPPLHEFVPTDEKDIELLANSQGKTVEQIKNIIASLHEFNPMMGHRGCRLAVTYPEIAAMQTRAVIKAAIAVSQRKNIKIVPEIMIPLVGEIKELKYVKDVVTKTADEVIKAAGVELEYHVGTMIEIPRAALTADEIAKEAEFFSFGTNDLTQMTFGFSRDDAGKFLSAYYDTKIYENDPFAKVDQVGVGKLMGMAVKLGRETRPDIKLGICGEHGGDPSSVEFCHKLGLTYVSCSPFRVPIARLAAAQAQIKNPIA
;
A
#
# COMPACT_ATOMS: atom_id res chain seq x y z
N MET A 1 34.72 12.03 -21.64
CA MET A 1 33.61 12.99 -21.76
C MET A 1 32.96 13.18 -20.38
N SER A 2 32.76 14.40 -19.94
CA SER A 2 32.09 14.69 -18.67
C SER A 2 30.61 14.24 -18.75
N LYS A 3 30.09 13.70 -17.64
CA LYS A 3 28.69 13.24 -17.53
C LYS A 3 27.75 14.43 -17.69
N LYS A 4 26.65 14.23 -18.44
CA LYS A 4 25.60 15.24 -18.62
C LYS A 4 24.55 15.12 -17.51
N TYR A 5 24.25 16.22 -16.85
CA TYR A 5 23.27 16.29 -15.76
C TYR A 5 22.04 17.16 -16.07
N VAL A 6 22.12 18.02 -17.06
CA VAL A 6 21.08 19.01 -17.38
C VAL A 6 20.61 18.86 -18.83
N TYR A 7 19.29 18.97 -19.02
CA TYR A 7 18.66 18.77 -20.33
C TYR A 7 17.63 19.86 -20.58
N LEU A 8 17.69 20.52 -21.76
CA LEU A 8 16.60 21.37 -22.21
C LEU A 8 15.35 20.52 -22.45
N PHE A 9 14.15 21.10 -22.35
CA PHE A 9 12.92 20.38 -22.69
C PHE A 9 12.97 19.85 -24.12
N SER A 10 13.55 20.60 -25.06
CA SER A 10 13.74 20.18 -26.46
C SER A 10 14.73 19.00 -26.62
N GLU A 11 15.53 18.70 -25.63
CA GLU A 11 16.50 17.60 -25.66
C GLU A 11 15.97 16.28 -25.10
N GLY A 12 14.77 16.28 -24.55
CA GLY A 12 14.19 15.12 -23.88
C GLY A 12 12.88 14.63 -24.51
N ASP A 13 12.39 13.54 -23.99
CA ASP A 13 11.08 12.97 -24.34
C ASP A 13 10.52 12.09 -23.19
N ALA A 14 9.32 11.56 -23.39
CA ALA A 14 8.62 10.75 -22.38
C ALA A 14 9.37 9.47 -21.98
N SER A 15 10.26 8.95 -22.83
CA SER A 15 11.06 7.75 -22.53
C SER A 15 12.13 7.98 -21.47
N MET A 16 12.47 9.23 -21.19
CA MET A 16 13.53 9.64 -20.26
C MET A 16 13.00 9.86 -18.83
N ARG A 17 11.90 9.25 -18.47
CA ARG A 17 11.27 9.43 -17.15
C ARG A 17 12.21 9.12 -15.98
N ASN A 18 13.07 8.13 -16.12
CA ASN A 18 14.03 7.75 -15.07
C ASN A 18 15.05 8.87 -14.79
N LEU A 19 15.39 9.64 -15.80
CA LEU A 19 16.39 10.68 -15.75
C LEU A 19 15.80 12.07 -15.48
N LEU A 20 14.68 12.38 -16.12
CA LEU A 20 14.03 13.68 -16.05
C LEU A 20 12.91 13.78 -15.02
N GLY A 21 12.53 12.64 -14.41
CA GLY A 21 11.33 12.54 -13.59
C GLY A 21 10.06 12.57 -14.43
N GLY A 22 8.91 12.39 -13.79
CA GLY A 22 7.62 12.38 -14.50
C GLY A 22 7.29 13.74 -15.13
N LYS A 23 7.43 14.81 -14.36
CA LYS A 23 7.15 16.18 -14.86
C LYS A 23 8.09 16.59 -15.99
N GLY A 24 9.38 16.39 -15.80
CA GLY A 24 10.39 16.79 -16.79
C GLY A 24 10.23 16.05 -18.12
N ALA A 25 9.98 14.75 -18.06
CA ALA A 25 9.75 13.92 -19.24
C ALA A 25 8.48 14.36 -19.99
N ASN A 26 7.42 14.67 -19.29
CA ASN A 26 6.16 15.13 -19.90
C ASN A 26 6.25 16.55 -20.46
N LEU A 27 6.98 17.45 -19.80
CA LEU A 27 7.26 18.79 -20.36
C LEU A 27 8.06 18.68 -21.65
N ALA A 28 9.05 17.81 -21.68
CA ALA A 28 9.85 17.53 -22.88
C ALA A 28 8.97 16.94 -23.99
N GLU A 29 8.10 15.99 -23.68
CA GLU A 29 7.20 15.37 -24.65
C GLU A 29 6.19 16.35 -25.22
N MET A 30 5.58 17.19 -24.38
CA MET A 30 4.67 18.25 -24.84
C MET A 30 5.38 19.25 -25.76
N THR A 31 6.64 19.58 -25.47
CA THR A 31 7.47 20.45 -26.32
C THR A 31 7.70 19.79 -27.68
N LYS A 32 8.01 18.51 -27.70
CA LYS A 32 8.21 17.72 -28.93
C LYS A 32 6.93 17.65 -29.77
N LEU A 33 5.76 17.60 -29.14
CA LEU A 33 4.46 17.62 -29.81
C LEU A 33 4.07 19.01 -30.34
N GLY A 34 4.88 20.04 -30.11
CA GLY A 34 4.59 21.39 -30.55
C GLY A 34 3.57 22.14 -29.73
N LEU A 35 3.26 21.65 -28.52
CA LEU A 35 2.30 22.30 -27.62
C LEU A 35 2.91 23.54 -26.96
N PRO A 36 2.09 24.53 -26.56
CA PRO A 36 2.57 25.76 -25.95
C PRO A 36 3.05 25.51 -24.50
N VAL A 37 4.31 25.19 -24.36
CA VAL A 37 4.96 24.95 -23.06
C VAL A 37 5.95 26.08 -22.81
N PRO A 38 5.90 26.73 -21.64
CA PRO A 38 6.96 27.65 -21.26
C PRO A 38 8.29 26.90 -21.25
N GLN A 39 9.30 27.44 -21.97
CA GLN A 39 10.56 26.74 -22.12
C GLN A 39 11.38 26.68 -20.85
N GLY A 40 12.24 25.71 -20.76
CA GLY A 40 13.04 25.47 -19.59
C GLY A 40 14.01 24.30 -19.74
N PHE A 41 14.58 23.88 -18.64
CA PHE A 41 15.47 22.72 -18.57
C PHE A 41 15.22 21.90 -17.32
N THR A 42 15.65 20.66 -17.37
CA THR A 42 15.54 19.73 -16.24
C THR A 42 16.93 19.37 -15.76
N ILE A 43 17.16 19.52 -14.46
CA ILE A 43 18.35 19.01 -13.76
C ILE A 43 18.00 17.58 -13.35
N SER A 44 18.76 16.60 -13.81
CA SER A 44 18.40 15.18 -13.75
C SER A 44 18.37 14.60 -12.33
N THR A 45 17.70 13.46 -12.20
CA THR A 45 17.71 12.65 -10.96
C THR A 45 19.13 12.22 -10.59
N GLU A 46 20.00 12.03 -11.55
CA GLU A 46 21.41 11.69 -11.31
C GLU A 46 22.17 12.83 -10.61
N ALA A 47 21.83 14.08 -10.89
CA ALA A 47 22.39 15.23 -10.16
C ALA A 47 21.96 15.22 -8.70
N CYS A 48 20.73 14.80 -8.40
CA CYS A 48 20.25 14.63 -7.02
C CYS A 48 21.04 13.54 -6.29
N THR A 49 21.23 12.40 -6.92
CA THR A 49 22.02 11.31 -6.37
C THR A 49 23.46 11.75 -6.08
N GLN A 50 24.05 12.48 -7.01
CA GLN A 50 25.40 13.02 -6.84
C GLN A 50 25.49 14.04 -5.69
N TYR A 51 24.45 14.86 -5.52
CA TYR A 51 24.32 15.79 -4.38
C TYR A 51 24.44 15.07 -3.04
N TYR A 52 23.77 13.91 -2.88
CA TYR A 52 23.83 13.14 -1.65
C TYR A 52 25.18 12.41 -1.49
N GLU A 53 25.76 11.90 -2.56
CA GLU A 53 27.08 11.29 -2.55
C GLU A 53 28.19 12.30 -2.18
N ASP A 54 28.02 13.54 -2.59
CA ASP A 54 28.97 14.64 -2.29
C ASP A 54 28.70 15.32 -0.93
N GLY A 55 27.99 14.66 -0.03
CA GLY A 55 27.72 15.17 1.31
C GLY A 55 26.75 16.35 1.36
N LYS A 56 25.70 16.30 0.56
CA LYS A 56 24.66 17.33 0.43
C LYS A 56 25.23 18.66 -0.11
N GLN A 57 26.09 18.55 -1.11
CA GLN A 57 26.67 19.66 -1.84
C GLN A 57 26.47 19.46 -3.35
N ILE A 58 26.15 20.54 -4.06
CA ILE A 58 26.14 20.52 -5.51
C ILE A 58 27.55 20.83 -5.98
N ASN A 59 28.23 19.88 -6.65
CA ASN A 59 29.60 20.06 -7.07
C ASN A 59 29.74 21.15 -8.16
N GLU A 60 30.97 21.64 -8.35
CA GLU A 60 31.24 22.74 -9.27
C GLU A 60 30.87 22.41 -10.73
N ASP A 61 31.07 21.18 -11.15
CA ASP A 61 30.74 20.76 -12.52
C ASP A 61 29.24 20.83 -12.79
N ILE A 62 28.41 20.40 -11.84
CA ILE A 62 26.95 20.49 -11.94
C ILE A 62 26.51 21.95 -11.91
N GLN A 63 27.06 22.76 -11.01
CA GLN A 63 26.79 24.21 -10.95
C GLN A 63 27.10 24.91 -12.28
N LYS A 64 28.25 24.63 -12.85
CA LYS A 64 28.68 25.17 -14.13
C LYS A 64 27.73 24.80 -15.25
N GLU A 65 27.31 23.53 -15.29
CA GLU A 65 26.34 23.06 -16.29
C GLU A 65 24.98 23.74 -16.14
N ILE A 66 24.51 23.94 -14.90
CA ILE A 66 23.26 24.67 -14.62
C ILE A 66 23.37 26.10 -15.19
N PHE A 67 24.46 26.81 -14.97
CA PHE A 67 24.63 28.15 -15.47
C PHE A 67 24.74 28.22 -17.02
N GLU A 68 25.35 27.21 -17.62
CA GLU A 68 25.38 27.08 -19.08
C GLU A 68 23.94 26.93 -19.64
N TYR A 69 23.09 26.17 -18.95
CA TYR A 69 21.71 26.00 -19.39
C TYR A 69 20.83 27.19 -19.08
N VAL A 70 21.11 27.96 -18.06
CA VAL A 70 20.50 29.29 -17.86
C VAL A 70 20.78 30.19 -19.05
N ALA A 71 22.03 30.25 -19.52
CA ALA A 71 22.41 31.03 -20.71
C ALA A 71 21.65 30.54 -21.97
N LYS A 72 21.51 29.25 -22.16
CA LYS A 72 20.70 28.66 -23.25
C LYS A 72 19.24 29.06 -23.16
N LEU A 73 18.67 29.04 -21.95
CA LEU A 73 17.28 29.45 -21.73
C LEU A 73 17.08 30.95 -22.04
N GLU A 74 18.03 31.79 -21.65
CA GLU A 74 18.04 33.21 -21.98
C GLU A 74 18.00 33.41 -23.50
N GLU A 75 18.80 32.65 -24.25
CA GLU A 75 18.82 32.72 -25.73
C GLU A 75 17.49 32.28 -26.33
N ILE A 76 16.90 31.19 -25.84
CA ILE A 76 15.59 30.64 -26.30
C ILE A 76 14.46 31.65 -26.05
N THR A 77 14.42 32.27 -24.87
CA THR A 77 13.32 33.13 -24.44
C THR A 77 13.50 34.59 -24.91
N GLY A 78 14.71 34.98 -25.26
CA GLY A 78 15.02 36.36 -25.56
C GLY A 78 15.01 37.27 -24.34
N LYS A 79 14.94 36.68 -23.14
CA LYS A 79 14.95 37.39 -21.86
C LYS A 79 16.22 37.04 -21.09
N LYS A 80 16.65 37.89 -20.19
CA LYS A 80 17.90 37.72 -19.48
C LYS A 80 17.66 37.67 -17.98
N PHE A 81 18.23 36.65 -17.34
CA PHE A 81 18.06 36.42 -15.90
C PHE A 81 18.76 37.54 -15.10
N GLY A 82 17.96 38.25 -14.31
CA GLY A 82 18.44 39.42 -13.54
C GLY A 82 18.64 40.70 -14.33
N ASP A 83 18.19 40.77 -15.58
CA ASP A 83 18.33 41.96 -16.43
C ASP A 83 17.39 43.08 -15.98
N LYS A 84 17.87 44.30 -16.10
CA LYS A 84 17.11 45.52 -15.80
C LYS A 84 16.17 45.94 -16.93
N GLU A 85 16.39 45.46 -18.16
CA GLU A 85 15.63 45.85 -19.34
C GLU A 85 14.58 44.81 -19.74
N ASN A 86 14.96 43.55 -19.82
CA ASN A 86 14.07 42.43 -20.19
C ASN A 86 14.31 41.19 -19.31
N PRO A 87 13.82 41.21 -18.09
CA PRO A 87 14.16 40.16 -17.12
C PRO A 87 13.45 38.85 -17.41
N LEU A 88 14.20 37.75 -17.26
CA LEU A 88 13.68 36.39 -17.22
C LEU A 88 13.33 36.03 -15.77
N LEU A 89 12.12 35.56 -15.53
CA LEU A 89 11.74 34.90 -14.27
C LEU A 89 11.51 33.42 -14.50
N VAL A 90 11.90 32.60 -13.54
CA VAL A 90 11.74 31.14 -13.63
C VAL A 90 11.06 30.57 -12.40
N SER A 91 10.45 29.41 -12.58
CA SER A 91 10.01 28.54 -11.50
C SER A 91 11.02 27.40 -11.31
N VAL A 92 11.14 26.91 -10.10
CA VAL A 92 11.91 25.72 -9.76
C VAL A 92 10.95 24.72 -9.11
N ARG A 93 10.78 23.58 -9.75
CA ARG A 93 9.84 22.53 -9.30
C ARG A 93 10.52 21.19 -9.20
N SER A 94 10.15 20.42 -8.19
CA SER A 94 10.56 19.02 -8.10
C SER A 94 9.88 18.15 -9.14
N GLY A 95 10.50 17.03 -9.47
CA GLY A 95 9.91 16.04 -10.37
C GLY A 95 10.53 14.67 -10.17
N ALA A 96 9.92 13.83 -9.31
CA ALA A 96 10.33 12.44 -9.14
C ALA A 96 9.76 11.55 -10.25
N ARG A 97 10.31 10.34 -10.42
CA ARG A 97 9.76 9.34 -11.35
C ARG A 97 8.30 9.02 -11.05
N ALA A 98 7.97 8.88 -9.78
CA ALA A 98 6.62 8.64 -9.30
C ALA A 98 6.05 9.93 -8.72
N SER A 99 4.76 10.15 -8.89
CA SER A 99 4.07 11.30 -8.33
C SER A 99 4.09 11.25 -6.80
N MET A 100 4.52 12.35 -6.18
CA MET A 100 4.57 12.51 -4.72
C MET A 100 3.87 13.82 -4.32
N PRO A 101 2.53 13.88 -4.37
CA PRO A 101 1.78 15.11 -4.16
C PRO A 101 2.01 15.71 -2.77
N GLY A 102 2.34 17.01 -2.73
CA GLY A 102 2.54 17.73 -1.48
C GLY A 102 3.78 17.36 -0.67
N MET A 103 4.61 16.44 -1.17
CA MET A 103 5.81 15.98 -0.46
C MET A 103 7.06 16.76 -0.83
N MET A 104 7.06 17.42 -1.97
CA MET A 104 8.22 18.08 -2.56
C MET A 104 7.90 19.54 -2.88
N ASP A 105 8.95 20.37 -2.95
CA ASP A 105 8.82 21.81 -2.97
C ASP A 105 8.75 22.43 -4.36
N THR A 106 8.10 23.59 -4.44
CA THR A 106 8.01 24.44 -5.62
C THR A 106 8.35 25.87 -5.23
N ILE A 107 9.17 26.57 -6.03
CA ILE A 107 9.49 27.98 -5.84
C ILE A 107 9.18 28.71 -7.15
N LEU A 108 8.37 29.77 -7.07
CA LEU A 108 7.98 30.59 -8.22
C LEU A 108 8.68 31.93 -8.20
N ASN A 109 8.73 32.59 -9.37
CA ASN A 109 9.18 33.96 -9.53
C ASN A 109 10.67 34.22 -9.20
N LEU A 110 11.54 33.22 -9.37
CA LEU A 110 12.97 33.41 -9.17
C LEU A 110 13.50 34.39 -10.19
N GLY A 111 14.42 35.25 -9.75
CA GLY A 111 15.00 36.33 -10.53
C GLY A 111 14.51 37.70 -10.10
N LEU A 112 13.50 37.76 -9.23
CA LEU A 112 12.98 39.01 -8.71
C LEU A 112 13.92 39.62 -7.67
N ASN A 113 14.13 40.93 -7.81
CA ASN A 113 14.75 41.82 -6.85
C ASN A 113 14.13 43.19 -7.03
N GLU A 114 14.55 44.16 -6.25
CA GLU A 114 13.98 45.52 -6.30
C GLU A 114 14.04 46.17 -7.66
N ASN A 115 15.14 45.98 -8.40
CA ASN A 115 15.31 46.53 -9.74
C ASN A 115 14.40 45.83 -10.76
N VAL A 116 14.32 44.52 -10.70
CA VAL A 116 13.52 43.72 -11.64
C VAL A 116 12.04 43.97 -11.45
N VAL A 117 11.56 44.05 -10.18
CA VAL A 117 10.14 44.33 -9.92
C VAL A 117 9.69 45.66 -10.46
N GLU A 118 10.51 46.74 -10.35
CA GLU A 118 10.23 48.05 -10.92
C GLU A 118 10.19 47.98 -12.43
N THR A 119 11.12 47.27 -13.07
CA THR A 119 11.13 47.07 -14.50
C THR A 119 9.87 46.39 -14.99
N LEU A 120 9.45 45.32 -14.31
CA LEU A 120 8.23 44.59 -14.66
C LEU A 120 6.97 45.42 -14.45
N ALA A 121 6.93 46.22 -13.38
CA ALA A 121 5.83 47.17 -13.13
C ALA A 121 5.71 48.19 -14.28
N ASN A 122 6.80 48.75 -14.71
CA ASN A 122 6.83 49.74 -15.77
C ASN A 122 6.52 49.15 -17.14
N LYS A 123 7.11 48.00 -17.49
CA LYS A 123 6.91 47.32 -18.77
C LYS A 123 5.49 46.80 -18.96
N SER A 124 4.93 46.21 -17.93
CA SER A 124 3.58 45.66 -17.98
C SER A 124 2.48 46.69 -17.89
N GLY A 125 2.77 47.86 -17.34
CA GLY A 125 1.76 48.85 -16.96
C GLY A 125 0.89 48.36 -15.81
N ASN A 126 1.30 47.30 -15.10
CA ASN A 126 0.55 46.69 -14.02
C ASN A 126 1.45 46.54 -12.77
N PRO A 127 1.67 47.64 -12.03
CA PRO A 127 2.51 47.61 -10.82
C PRO A 127 1.99 46.62 -9.75
N ARG A 128 0.66 46.46 -9.63
CA ARG A 128 0.04 45.56 -8.66
C ARG A 128 0.50 44.13 -8.94
N TRP A 129 0.46 43.68 -10.19
CA TRP A 129 0.93 42.35 -10.55
C TRP A 129 2.41 42.14 -10.19
N ALA A 130 3.27 43.07 -10.54
CA ALA A 130 4.70 42.97 -10.29
C ALA A 130 5.00 42.84 -8.79
N TRP A 131 4.36 43.66 -7.96
CA TRP A 131 4.57 43.60 -6.50
C TRP A 131 3.92 42.41 -5.87
N ASP A 132 2.82 41.88 -6.41
CA ASP A 132 2.22 40.63 -5.99
C ASP A 132 3.17 39.45 -6.22
N CYS A 133 3.78 39.40 -7.39
CA CYS A 133 4.82 38.40 -7.72
C CYS A 133 6.00 38.46 -6.74
N TYR A 134 6.45 39.67 -6.41
CA TYR A 134 7.61 39.85 -5.54
C TYR A 134 7.28 39.41 -4.09
N ARG A 135 6.16 39.83 -3.53
CA ARG A 135 5.77 39.41 -2.18
C ARG A 135 5.60 37.89 -2.08
N ARG A 136 5.01 37.28 -3.10
CA ARG A 136 4.86 35.82 -3.20
C ARG A 136 6.21 35.11 -3.23
N PHE A 137 7.13 35.65 -4.00
CA PHE A 137 8.48 35.11 -4.10
C PHE A 137 9.22 35.17 -2.75
N ILE A 138 9.17 36.29 -2.06
CA ILE A 138 9.83 36.45 -0.76
C ILE A 138 9.26 35.44 0.24
N GLN A 139 7.94 35.31 0.31
CA GLN A 139 7.27 34.36 1.20
C GLN A 139 7.67 32.94 0.88
N MET A 140 7.57 32.55 -0.36
CA MET A 140 7.84 31.18 -0.81
C MET A 140 9.31 30.79 -0.65
N TYR A 141 10.23 31.68 -1.01
CA TYR A 141 11.66 31.47 -0.80
C TYR A 141 12.01 31.35 0.67
N SER A 142 11.44 32.21 1.49
CA SER A 142 11.66 32.18 2.94
C SER A 142 11.14 30.90 3.57
N ASP A 143 9.94 30.45 3.18
CA ASP A 143 9.33 29.22 3.69
C ASP A 143 10.07 27.97 3.22
N VAL A 144 10.25 27.84 1.92
CA VAL A 144 10.77 26.61 1.28
C VAL A 144 12.29 26.50 1.36
N VAL A 145 13.00 27.54 0.97
CA VAL A 145 14.48 27.50 0.91
C VAL A 145 15.11 27.70 2.27
N MET A 146 14.59 28.62 3.06
CA MET A 146 15.19 29.01 4.33
C MET A 146 14.45 28.43 5.55
N GLU A 147 13.36 27.71 5.36
CA GLU A 147 12.60 27.04 6.41
C GLU A 147 12.08 27.98 7.52
N VAL A 148 11.77 29.21 7.18
CA VAL A 148 11.26 30.21 8.13
C VAL A 148 9.82 29.92 8.57
N GLY A 149 9.02 29.29 7.72
CA GLY A 149 7.62 29.01 7.99
C GLY A 149 6.70 30.13 7.47
N LYS A 150 5.75 29.72 6.63
CA LYS A 150 4.84 30.66 5.96
C LYS A 150 3.89 31.40 6.91
N LYS A 151 3.62 30.87 8.10
CA LYS A 151 2.69 31.46 9.07
C LYS A 151 3.03 32.90 9.44
N TYR A 152 4.31 33.21 9.54
CA TYR A 152 4.77 34.55 9.89
C TYR A 152 4.40 35.58 8.83
N PHE A 153 4.47 35.18 7.56
CA PHE A 153 4.13 36.01 6.40
C PHE A 153 2.61 36.12 6.24
N GLU A 154 1.88 35.04 6.45
CA GLU A 154 0.41 35.03 6.43
C GLU A 154 -0.16 35.96 7.48
N GLN A 155 0.42 36.01 8.67
CA GLN A 155 0.03 36.94 9.72
C GLN A 155 0.20 38.42 9.30
N LEU A 156 1.27 38.73 8.57
CA LEU A 156 1.50 40.08 8.05
C LEU A 156 0.47 40.44 6.97
N ILE A 157 0.10 39.52 6.11
CA ILE A 157 -0.95 39.71 5.09
C ILE A 157 -2.30 39.96 5.76
N ASP A 158 -2.66 39.12 6.74
CA ASP A 158 -3.94 39.22 7.45
C ASP A 158 -4.06 40.53 8.19
N LYS A 159 -2.98 40.98 8.83
CA LYS A 159 -2.91 42.25 9.52
C LYS A 159 -3.11 43.42 8.56
N MET A 160 -2.49 43.36 7.38
CA MET A 160 -2.65 44.42 6.36
C MET A 160 -4.06 44.47 5.82
N LYS A 161 -4.68 43.30 5.54
CA LYS A 161 -6.07 43.22 5.13
C LYS A 161 -7.01 43.84 6.16
N GLU A 162 -6.80 43.55 7.43
CA GLU A 162 -7.59 44.13 8.54
C GLU A 162 -7.41 45.63 8.58
N GLU A 163 -6.20 46.14 8.53
CA GLU A 163 -5.90 47.58 8.54
C GLU A 163 -6.52 48.34 7.35
N LYS A 164 -6.60 47.67 6.16
CA LYS A 164 -7.16 48.23 4.94
C LYS A 164 -8.65 47.96 4.76
N GLY A 165 -9.26 47.18 5.64
CA GLY A 165 -10.69 46.84 5.56
C GLY A 165 -11.08 45.96 4.35
N VAL A 166 -10.16 45.13 3.88
CA VAL A 166 -10.37 44.19 2.74
C VAL A 166 -10.31 42.74 3.22
N THR A 167 -10.91 41.82 2.46
CA THR A 167 -10.97 40.40 2.81
C THR A 167 -10.17 39.51 1.85
N GLN A 168 -9.90 39.97 0.65
CA GLN A 168 -9.22 39.19 -0.39
C GLN A 168 -7.86 39.83 -0.74
N ASP A 169 -6.87 39.03 -1.05
CA ASP A 169 -5.55 39.47 -1.49
C ASP A 169 -5.63 40.36 -2.74
N VAL A 170 -6.57 40.04 -3.65
CA VAL A 170 -6.76 40.79 -4.90
C VAL A 170 -7.26 42.23 -4.68
N GLU A 171 -7.76 42.53 -3.52
CA GLU A 171 -8.24 43.87 -3.13
C GLU A 171 -7.11 44.80 -2.67
N LEU A 172 -5.92 44.25 -2.37
CA LEU A 172 -4.76 45.04 -2.01
C LEU A 172 -4.19 45.81 -3.20
N THR A 173 -3.81 47.07 -2.97
CA THR A 173 -3.27 47.93 -4.02
C THR A 173 -1.78 47.63 -4.28
N ALA A 174 -1.22 48.21 -5.37
CA ALA A 174 0.21 48.09 -5.65
C ALA A 174 1.07 48.65 -4.51
N GLU A 175 0.67 49.75 -3.89
CA GLU A 175 1.36 50.33 -2.76
C GLU A 175 1.29 49.44 -1.51
N ASP A 176 0.12 48.83 -1.27
CA ASP A 176 -0.07 47.88 -0.18
C ASP A 176 0.86 46.66 -0.35
N LEU A 177 0.96 46.13 -1.54
CA LEU A 177 1.82 45.00 -1.85
C LEU A 177 3.31 45.33 -1.77
N LYS A 178 3.69 46.56 -2.16
CA LYS A 178 5.06 47.06 -2.01
C LYS A 178 5.45 47.13 -0.53
N GLU A 179 4.58 47.69 0.30
CA GLU A 179 4.78 47.77 1.75
C GLU A 179 4.85 46.38 2.35
N LEU A 180 3.96 45.50 1.92
CA LEU A 180 3.95 44.08 2.36
C LEU A 180 5.25 43.38 2.00
N ALA A 181 5.77 43.58 0.78
CA ALA A 181 7.06 43.04 0.38
C ALA A 181 8.21 43.54 1.26
N ASN A 182 8.19 44.82 1.64
CA ASN A 182 9.18 45.39 2.56
C ASN A 182 9.06 44.75 3.95
N GLN A 183 7.84 44.54 4.45
CA GLN A 183 7.60 43.85 5.72
C GLN A 183 8.10 42.39 5.68
N PHE A 184 7.91 41.73 4.57
CA PHE A 184 8.40 40.35 4.37
C PHE A 184 9.94 40.30 4.38
N LYS A 185 10.60 41.24 3.72
CA LYS A 185 12.08 41.33 3.77
C LYS A 185 12.58 41.58 5.17
N ALA A 186 11.88 42.43 5.94
CA ALA A 186 12.23 42.71 7.34
C ALA A 186 12.06 41.45 8.20
N GLU A 187 10.97 40.70 8.01
CA GLU A 187 10.74 39.43 8.71
C GLU A 187 11.80 38.39 8.36
N TYR A 188 12.18 38.29 7.08
CA TYR A 188 13.27 37.43 6.63
C TYR A 188 14.58 37.78 7.38
N LYS A 189 14.94 39.06 7.39
CA LYS A 189 16.14 39.54 8.07
C LYS A 189 16.12 39.26 9.55
N ALA A 190 14.96 39.44 10.20
CA ALA A 190 14.78 39.16 11.63
C ALA A 190 14.98 37.67 11.96
N LYS A 191 14.53 36.78 11.10
CA LYS A 191 14.60 35.33 11.30
C LYS A 191 15.95 34.74 10.87
N ILE A 192 16.55 35.25 9.78
CA ILE A 192 17.74 34.67 9.16
C ILE A 192 19.02 35.41 9.57
N GLY A 193 18.93 36.70 9.88
CA GLY A 193 20.08 37.52 10.24
C GLY A 193 20.87 38.09 9.05
N ALA A 194 20.32 37.98 7.85
CA ALA A 194 20.89 38.48 6.61
C ALA A 194 19.79 39.08 5.71
N ASP A 195 20.16 39.94 4.78
CA ASP A 195 19.25 40.52 3.82
C ASP A 195 18.72 39.45 2.85
N PHE A 196 17.48 39.63 2.36
CA PHE A 196 16.91 38.75 1.34
C PHE A 196 17.78 38.77 0.07
N PRO A 197 18.12 37.60 -0.52
CA PRO A 197 19.02 37.50 -1.66
C PRO A 197 18.51 38.30 -2.88
N THR A 198 19.34 39.12 -3.46
CA THR A 198 19.05 39.92 -4.67
C THR A 198 19.70 39.40 -5.94
N ASP A 199 20.73 38.57 -5.81
CA ASP A 199 21.37 37.91 -6.94
C ASP A 199 20.53 36.74 -7.45
N PRO A 200 20.01 36.78 -8.70
CA PRO A 200 19.22 35.71 -9.28
C PRO A 200 19.92 34.34 -9.29
N THR A 201 21.22 34.32 -9.47
CA THR A 201 22.03 33.09 -9.47
C THR A 201 22.06 32.42 -8.10
N GLU A 202 22.25 33.24 -7.06
CA GLU A 202 22.17 32.75 -5.67
C GLU A 202 20.79 32.24 -5.33
N GLN A 203 19.74 32.93 -5.76
CA GLN A 203 18.36 32.50 -5.59
C GLN A 203 18.11 31.14 -6.26
N LEU A 204 18.56 30.97 -7.50
CA LEU A 204 18.40 29.74 -8.27
C LEU A 204 19.11 28.57 -7.60
N MET A 205 20.36 28.74 -7.20
CA MET A 205 21.12 27.65 -6.56
C MET A 205 20.54 27.29 -5.20
N GLY A 206 20.08 28.27 -4.44
CA GLY A 206 19.35 28.03 -3.19
C GLY A 206 18.09 27.21 -3.40
N ALA A 207 17.31 27.52 -4.41
CA ALA A 207 16.08 26.80 -4.77
C ALA A 207 16.35 25.37 -5.24
N VAL A 208 17.34 25.17 -6.09
CA VAL A 208 17.74 23.83 -6.55
C VAL A 208 18.18 22.95 -5.38
N LYS A 209 19.00 23.50 -4.50
CA LYS A 209 19.46 22.81 -3.32
C LYS A 209 18.30 22.44 -2.37
N ALA A 210 17.34 23.34 -2.21
CA ALA A 210 16.14 23.07 -1.41
C ALA A 210 15.30 21.93 -1.95
N VAL A 211 15.14 21.85 -3.28
CA VAL A 211 14.43 20.74 -3.91
C VAL A 211 15.17 19.41 -3.69
N PHE A 212 16.47 19.38 -3.86
CA PHE A 212 17.25 18.18 -3.59
C PHE A 212 17.14 17.76 -2.12
N ARG A 213 17.19 18.70 -1.20
CA ARG A 213 17.04 18.46 0.24
C ARG A 213 15.66 17.90 0.58
N SER A 214 14.61 18.33 -0.11
CA SER A 214 13.25 17.87 0.14
C SER A 214 13.04 16.38 -0.14
N TRP A 215 13.89 15.79 -0.98
CA TRP A 215 13.86 14.34 -1.24
C TRP A 215 14.06 13.51 0.03
N ASP A 216 14.87 13.98 0.97
CA ASP A 216 15.16 13.30 2.23
C ASP A 216 14.38 13.87 3.43
N ASN A 217 13.33 14.59 3.19
CA ASN A 217 12.47 15.12 4.23
C ASN A 217 11.62 13.99 4.87
N PRO A 218 11.32 14.06 6.19
CA PRO A 218 10.58 12.98 6.88
C PRO A 218 9.28 12.56 6.21
N ARG A 219 8.47 13.51 5.75
CA ARG A 219 7.22 13.20 5.05
C ARG A 219 7.46 12.47 3.73
N ALA A 220 8.46 12.90 2.98
CA ALA A 220 8.83 12.25 1.73
C ALA A 220 9.34 10.82 1.97
N ASN A 221 10.12 10.60 3.01
CA ASN A 221 10.61 9.29 3.37
C ASN A 221 9.48 8.32 3.72
N VAL A 222 8.49 8.76 4.50
CA VAL A 222 7.30 7.97 4.83
C VAL A 222 6.49 7.66 3.57
N TYR A 223 6.23 8.67 2.75
CA TYR A 223 5.47 8.50 1.51
C TYR A 223 6.14 7.49 0.57
N ARG A 224 7.45 7.59 0.40
CA ARG A 224 8.18 6.65 -0.45
C ARG A 224 8.09 5.22 0.06
N ARG A 225 8.21 5.02 1.36
CA ARG A 225 8.09 3.71 2.00
C ARG A 225 6.70 3.11 1.75
N ASP A 226 5.66 3.92 1.97
CA ASP A 226 4.27 3.49 1.80
C ASP A 226 3.91 3.19 0.34
N ASN A 227 4.62 3.80 -0.60
CA ASN A 227 4.34 3.67 -2.04
C ASN A 227 5.43 2.94 -2.82
N ASP A 228 6.36 2.28 -2.12
CA ASP A 228 7.42 1.46 -2.73
C ASP A 228 8.31 2.21 -3.71
N ILE A 229 8.64 3.44 -3.39
CA ILE A 229 9.52 4.29 -4.20
C ILE A 229 10.95 4.22 -3.63
N PRO A 230 11.92 3.60 -4.35
CA PRO A 230 13.30 3.49 -3.86
C PRO A 230 13.95 4.85 -3.62
N TYR A 231 14.67 4.96 -2.53
CA TYR A 231 15.44 6.17 -2.21
C TYR A 231 16.46 6.53 -3.31
N SER A 232 17.05 5.50 -3.93
CA SER A 232 18.05 5.66 -4.99
C SER A 232 17.56 6.38 -6.24
N TRP A 233 16.24 6.50 -6.43
CA TRP A 233 15.68 7.16 -7.60
C TRP A 233 15.99 8.66 -7.62
N GLY A 234 15.98 9.34 -6.48
CA GLY A 234 16.17 10.78 -6.42
C GLY A 234 15.02 11.57 -7.06
N THR A 235 15.15 12.87 -7.07
CA THR A 235 14.24 13.80 -7.74
C THR A 235 14.98 14.60 -8.80
N ALA A 236 14.30 14.89 -9.91
CA ALA A 236 14.75 15.91 -10.86
C ALA A 236 14.27 17.30 -10.41
N VAL A 237 14.86 18.32 -10.97
CA VAL A 237 14.50 19.72 -10.74
C VAL A 237 14.20 20.36 -12.09
N ASN A 238 12.99 20.90 -12.25
CA ASN A 238 12.59 21.60 -13.45
C ASN A 238 12.72 23.10 -13.26
N VAL A 239 13.54 23.73 -14.07
CA VAL A 239 13.73 25.18 -14.11
C VAL A 239 13.04 25.67 -15.38
N GLN A 240 11.96 26.42 -15.23
CA GLN A 240 11.06 26.76 -16.32
C GLN A 240 10.71 28.24 -16.32
N MET A 241 10.69 28.85 -17.48
CA MET A 241 10.23 30.23 -17.64
C MET A 241 8.83 30.40 -17.06
N MET A 242 8.60 31.44 -16.30
CA MET A 242 7.29 31.75 -15.72
C MET A 242 6.29 32.14 -16.82
N ALA A 243 5.05 31.63 -16.64
CA ALA A 243 3.87 32.14 -17.31
C ALA A 243 2.94 32.67 -16.21
N PHE A 244 2.40 33.87 -16.39
CA PHE A 244 1.71 34.56 -15.30
C PHE A 244 0.21 34.58 -15.48
N GLY A 245 -0.50 33.83 -14.63
CA GLY A 245 -1.96 33.82 -14.59
C GLY A 245 -2.56 35.01 -13.84
N ASN A 246 -1.75 35.85 -13.23
CA ASN A 246 -2.15 36.97 -12.36
C ASN A 246 -1.89 38.35 -12.97
N MET A 247 -1.82 38.44 -14.31
CA MET A 247 -1.61 39.71 -15.01
C MET A 247 -2.89 40.52 -15.27
N GLY A 248 -3.99 40.19 -14.60
CA GLY A 248 -5.28 40.87 -14.76
C GLY A 248 -6.38 39.95 -15.28
N GLU A 249 -7.46 40.53 -15.75
CA GLU A 249 -8.68 39.80 -16.12
C GLU A 249 -8.57 39.01 -17.44
N THR A 250 -7.48 39.17 -18.19
CA THR A 250 -7.22 38.37 -19.40
C THR A 250 -6.27 37.20 -19.13
N SER A 251 -5.95 36.99 -17.89
CA SER A 251 -5.04 35.95 -17.43
C SER A 251 -5.75 35.03 -16.42
N GLY A 252 -5.27 33.83 -16.27
CA GLY A 252 -5.85 32.87 -15.34
C GLY A 252 -5.01 31.60 -15.24
N THR A 253 -5.46 30.68 -14.41
CA THR A 253 -4.82 29.38 -14.21
C THR A 253 -5.88 28.34 -13.91
N GLY A 254 -5.56 27.07 -14.18
CA GLY A 254 -6.49 26.01 -13.91
C GLY A 254 -5.89 24.61 -13.97
N VAL A 255 -6.71 23.68 -13.57
CA VAL A 255 -6.42 22.26 -13.60
C VAL A 255 -7.59 21.53 -14.25
N ALA A 256 -7.31 20.48 -15.00
CA ALA A 256 -8.35 19.72 -15.66
C ALA A 256 -7.97 18.26 -15.86
N PHE A 257 -9.02 17.43 -15.97
CA PHE A 257 -8.91 16.01 -16.31
C PHE A 257 -9.68 15.74 -17.60
N THR A 258 -9.14 14.93 -18.47
CA THR A 258 -9.83 14.55 -19.72
C THR A 258 -11.03 13.64 -19.49
N ARG A 259 -11.07 12.95 -18.34
CA ARG A 259 -12.21 12.12 -17.90
C ARG A 259 -12.42 12.36 -16.42
N ASP A 260 -13.62 12.04 -15.93
CA ASP A 260 -13.92 12.19 -14.50
C ASP A 260 -13.04 11.23 -13.66
N PRO A 261 -12.17 11.74 -12.80
CA PRO A 261 -11.30 10.89 -12.00
C PRO A 261 -12.03 10.11 -10.89
N ALA A 262 -13.25 10.51 -10.57
CA ALA A 262 -14.06 9.81 -9.57
C ALA A 262 -14.89 8.68 -10.17
N THR A 263 -15.49 8.90 -11.36
CA THR A 263 -16.42 7.95 -11.98
C THR A 263 -15.91 7.28 -13.25
N GLY A 264 -14.92 7.86 -13.91
CA GLY A 264 -14.42 7.39 -15.20
C GLY A 264 -15.24 7.86 -16.40
N GLU A 265 -16.26 8.68 -16.20
CA GLU A 265 -17.08 9.23 -17.29
C GLU A 265 -16.21 10.04 -18.24
N LYS A 266 -16.41 9.85 -19.56
CA LYS A 266 -15.68 10.60 -20.60
C LYS A 266 -16.19 12.03 -20.71
N LYS A 267 -15.77 12.88 -19.80
CA LYS A 267 -16.17 14.27 -19.70
C LYS A 267 -15.01 15.10 -19.17
N LEU A 268 -14.73 16.23 -19.82
CA LEU A 268 -13.69 17.17 -19.34
C LEU A 268 -14.14 17.74 -17.99
N MET A 269 -13.34 17.51 -16.98
CA MET A 269 -13.57 17.93 -15.58
C MET A 269 -12.44 18.86 -15.17
N GLY A 270 -12.77 19.92 -14.46
CA GLY A 270 -11.72 20.81 -13.97
C GLY A 270 -12.22 22.14 -13.48
N GLU A 271 -11.29 22.94 -13.01
CA GLU A 271 -11.53 24.23 -12.40
C GLU A 271 -10.52 25.26 -12.87
N PHE A 272 -10.92 26.50 -12.93
CA PHE A 272 -10.01 27.60 -13.23
C PHE A 272 -10.34 28.86 -12.41
N LEU A 273 -9.34 29.70 -12.25
CA LEU A 273 -9.47 31.03 -11.66
C LEU A 273 -8.89 32.07 -12.62
N MET A 274 -9.62 33.15 -12.81
CA MET A 274 -9.10 34.31 -13.51
C MET A 274 -8.25 35.17 -12.57
N ASN A 275 -7.25 35.84 -13.12
CA ASN A 275 -6.33 36.68 -12.37
C ASN A 275 -5.77 35.98 -11.11
N ALA A 276 -5.14 34.83 -11.30
CA ALA A 276 -4.63 33.99 -10.23
C ALA A 276 -3.39 33.18 -10.65
N GLN A 277 -2.61 32.75 -9.69
CA GLN A 277 -1.54 31.75 -9.89
C GLN A 277 -2.03 30.36 -9.43
N GLY A 278 -1.34 29.30 -9.84
CA GLY A 278 -1.74 27.92 -9.57
C GLY A 278 -1.97 27.61 -8.08
N GLU A 279 -1.20 28.19 -7.21
CA GLU A 279 -1.34 28.06 -5.75
C GLU A 279 -2.69 28.57 -5.22
N ASP A 280 -3.29 29.55 -5.88
CA ASP A 280 -4.58 30.12 -5.48
C ASP A 280 -5.76 29.16 -5.72
N VAL A 281 -5.64 28.29 -6.73
CA VAL A 281 -6.64 27.24 -7.01
C VAL A 281 -6.68 26.23 -5.87
N VAL A 282 -5.51 25.85 -5.36
CA VAL A 282 -5.34 24.84 -4.31
C VAL A 282 -5.65 25.42 -2.93
N ALA A 283 -5.31 26.68 -2.69
CA ALA A 283 -5.46 27.33 -1.39
C ALA A 283 -6.91 27.54 -0.93
N GLY A 284 -7.86 27.48 -1.86
CA GLY A 284 -9.29 27.61 -1.54
C GLY A 284 -9.74 28.99 -1.06
N VAL A 285 -8.89 30.01 -1.23
CA VAL A 285 -9.19 31.39 -0.79
C VAL A 285 -10.26 32.03 -1.69
N ARG A 286 -10.30 31.65 -2.95
CA ARG A 286 -11.30 32.07 -3.94
C ARG A 286 -12.02 30.85 -4.47
N THR A 287 -13.32 30.96 -4.78
CA THR A 287 -14.09 29.85 -5.35
C THR A 287 -13.75 29.70 -6.83
N PRO A 288 -13.16 28.57 -7.28
CA PRO A 288 -12.88 28.32 -8.68
C PRO A 288 -14.17 28.16 -9.48
N GLN A 289 -14.09 28.49 -10.76
CA GLN A 289 -15.15 28.22 -11.72
C GLN A 289 -14.92 26.86 -12.37
N HIS A 290 -16.02 26.19 -12.77
CA HIS A 290 -15.91 24.94 -13.50
C HIS A 290 -15.31 25.19 -14.89
N ILE A 291 -14.51 24.26 -15.40
CA ILE A 291 -13.79 24.41 -16.67
C ILE A 291 -14.72 24.74 -17.85
N ASP A 292 -15.96 24.27 -17.85
CA ASP A 292 -16.93 24.55 -18.89
C ASP A 292 -17.23 26.05 -19.03
N GLN A 293 -17.11 26.81 -17.96
CA GLN A 293 -17.36 28.26 -17.96
C GLN A 293 -16.26 29.04 -18.67
N LEU A 294 -15.07 28.41 -18.88
CA LEU A 294 -14.02 29.04 -19.67
C LEU A 294 -14.45 29.28 -21.11
N LYS A 295 -15.37 28.49 -21.63
CA LYS A 295 -15.97 28.66 -22.97
C LYS A 295 -16.67 30.01 -23.11
N GLU A 296 -17.28 30.50 -22.04
CA GLU A 296 -17.98 31.78 -22.01
C GLU A 296 -17.00 32.94 -21.80
N VAL A 297 -15.97 32.73 -20.98
CA VAL A 297 -14.99 33.78 -20.65
C VAL A 297 -13.98 33.98 -21.74
N MET A 298 -13.43 32.91 -22.31
CA MET A 298 -12.41 32.93 -23.37
C MET A 298 -12.66 31.78 -24.37
N PRO A 299 -13.61 31.92 -25.31
CA PRO A 299 -13.97 30.83 -26.24
C PRO A 299 -12.80 30.25 -27.03
N GLU A 300 -11.92 31.11 -27.54
CA GLU A 300 -10.76 30.69 -28.35
C GLU A 300 -9.73 29.88 -27.54
N VAL A 301 -9.46 30.30 -26.32
CA VAL A 301 -8.57 29.61 -25.40
C VAL A 301 -9.17 28.27 -24.99
N TYR A 302 -10.46 28.25 -24.70
CA TYR A 302 -11.15 27.01 -24.36
C TYR A 302 -11.09 25.98 -25.49
N GLU A 303 -11.34 26.41 -26.72
CA GLU A 303 -11.29 25.52 -27.88
C GLU A 303 -9.86 24.97 -28.10
N GLN A 304 -8.84 25.82 -28.00
CA GLN A 304 -7.45 25.41 -28.07
C GLN A 304 -7.13 24.39 -26.98
N PHE A 305 -7.59 24.63 -25.76
CA PHE A 305 -7.38 23.73 -24.63
C PHE A 305 -8.03 22.36 -24.85
N VAL A 306 -9.26 22.33 -25.33
CA VAL A 306 -9.99 21.08 -25.65
C VAL A 306 -9.22 20.27 -26.70
N GLN A 307 -8.70 20.92 -27.73
CA GLN A 307 -7.87 20.24 -28.73
C GLN A 307 -6.59 19.66 -28.14
N ILE A 308 -5.93 20.39 -27.26
CA ILE A 308 -4.73 19.93 -26.56
C ILE A 308 -5.07 18.73 -25.68
N CYS A 309 -6.19 18.76 -24.96
CA CYS A 309 -6.65 17.63 -24.15
C CYS A 309 -6.83 16.36 -24.98
N SER A 310 -7.47 16.49 -26.13
CA SER A 310 -7.67 15.39 -27.07
C SER A 310 -6.32 14.86 -27.60
N THR A 311 -5.43 15.75 -27.99
CA THR A 311 -4.08 15.39 -28.46
C THR A 311 -3.31 14.61 -27.41
N LEU A 312 -3.31 15.07 -26.17
CA LEU A 312 -2.60 14.44 -25.06
C LEU A 312 -3.19 13.08 -24.69
N GLU A 313 -4.52 12.97 -24.59
CA GLU A 313 -5.16 11.69 -24.29
C GLU A 313 -4.88 10.65 -25.38
N ASN A 314 -4.97 11.02 -26.63
CA ASN A 314 -4.67 10.14 -27.76
C ASN A 314 -3.19 9.77 -27.83
N HIS A 315 -2.29 10.68 -27.50
CA HIS A 315 -0.85 10.44 -27.52
C HIS A 315 -0.42 9.48 -26.41
N TYR A 316 -0.86 9.73 -25.18
CA TYR A 316 -0.51 8.89 -24.03
C TYR A 316 -1.39 7.66 -23.91
N LYS A 317 -2.49 7.60 -24.64
CA LYS A 317 -3.44 6.48 -24.59
C LYS A 317 -3.99 6.22 -23.20
N ASP A 318 -4.20 7.29 -22.47
CA ASP A 318 -4.76 7.28 -21.11
C ASP A 318 -5.34 8.66 -20.78
N MET A 319 -6.26 8.71 -19.79
CA MET A 319 -6.76 9.97 -19.30
C MET A 319 -5.63 10.83 -18.76
N GLN A 320 -5.75 12.14 -18.97
CA GLN A 320 -4.73 13.09 -18.55
C GLN A 320 -5.24 14.03 -17.48
N ASP A 321 -4.34 14.33 -16.54
CA ASP A 321 -4.45 15.39 -15.55
C ASP A 321 -3.51 16.49 -15.97
N MET A 322 -4.04 17.69 -16.18
CA MET A 322 -3.30 18.79 -16.79
C MET A 322 -3.38 20.05 -15.95
N GLU A 323 -2.27 20.78 -15.93
CA GLU A 323 -2.22 22.12 -15.38
C GLU A 323 -1.94 23.10 -16.51
N PHE A 324 -2.64 24.23 -16.53
CA PHE A 324 -2.46 25.26 -17.54
C PHE A 324 -2.49 26.64 -16.92
N THR A 325 -1.89 27.59 -17.63
CA THR A 325 -1.93 29.00 -17.29
C THR A 325 -2.24 29.81 -18.55
N ILE A 326 -3.03 30.86 -18.40
CA ILE A 326 -3.36 31.79 -19.45
C ILE A 326 -2.70 33.12 -19.08
N GLU A 327 -1.74 33.55 -19.89
CA GLU A 327 -1.06 34.80 -19.70
C GLU A 327 -1.51 35.78 -20.81
N ASP A 328 -2.27 36.79 -20.44
CA ASP A 328 -2.81 37.77 -21.37
C ASP A 328 -3.35 37.12 -22.67
N LYS A 329 -4.40 36.29 -22.51
CA LYS A 329 -5.08 35.52 -23.56
C LYS A 329 -4.23 34.44 -24.25
N LYS A 330 -3.01 34.19 -23.82
CA LYS A 330 -2.17 33.14 -24.37
C LYS A 330 -2.12 31.92 -23.46
N LEU A 331 -2.52 30.77 -23.99
CA LEU A 331 -2.53 29.51 -23.25
C LEU A 331 -1.14 28.89 -23.18
N TYR A 332 -0.77 28.42 -22.00
CA TYR A 332 0.43 27.64 -21.76
C TYR A 332 0.08 26.36 -20.99
N MET A 333 0.65 25.26 -21.41
CA MET A 333 0.55 23.99 -20.68
C MET A 333 1.74 23.88 -19.73
N LEU A 334 1.46 23.71 -18.44
CA LEU A 334 2.49 23.61 -17.41
C LEU A 334 2.82 22.18 -17.02
N GLN A 335 1.83 21.27 -17.12
CA GLN A 335 2.00 19.88 -16.73
C GLN A 335 0.94 19.02 -17.39
N THR A 336 1.33 17.81 -17.74
CA THR A 336 0.42 16.72 -18.03
C THR A 336 0.95 15.45 -17.37
N ARG A 337 0.03 14.60 -16.94
CA ARG A 337 0.36 13.27 -16.40
C ARG A 337 -0.83 12.35 -16.57
N ASN A 338 -0.58 11.05 -16.52
CA ASN A 338 -1.67 10.09 -16.43
C ASN A 338 -2.41 10.36 -15.12
N GLY A 339 -3.71 10.62 -15.22
CA GLY A 339 -4.48 11.13 -14.10
C GLY A 339 -4.64 10.13 -12.96
N LYS A 340 -4.46 10.61 -11.74
CA LYS A 340 -4.85 9.85 -10.55
C LYS A 340 -6.37 9.74 -10.52
N ARG A 341 -6.85 8.57 -10.15
CA ARG A 341 -8.27 8.23 -10.23
C ARG A 341 -8.64 7.23 -9.16
N THR A 342 -9.93 7.14 -8.88
CA THR A 342 -10.44 6.09 -7.99
C THR A 342 -10.27 4.72 -8.65
N ALA A 343 -10.32 3.67 -7.85
CA ALA A 343 -10.24 2.31 -8.38
C ALA A 343 -11.37 2.00 -9.36
N ALA A 344 -12.59 2.45 -9.05
CA ALA A 344 -13.75 2.28 -9.95
C ALA A 344 -13.54 3.02 -11.28
N ALA A 345 -13.03 4.24 -11.23
CA ALA A 345 -12.72 5.02 -12.42
C ALA A 345 -11.62 4.34 -13.26
N ALA A 346 -10.59 3.80 -12.62
CA ALA A 346 -9.51 3.10 -13.30
C ALA A 346 -10.02 1.90 -14.12
N ILE A 347 -10.89 1.11 -13.53
CA ILE A 347 -11.52 -0.03 -14.18
C ILE A 347 -12.37 0.42 -15.39
N LYS A 348 -13.24 1.41 -15.19
CA LYS A 348 -14.09 1.92 -16.24
C LYS A 348 -13.29 2.51 -17.40
N ILE A 349 -12.30 3.36 -17.09
CA ILE A 349 -11.46 4.00 -18.11
C ILE A 349 -10.69 2.96 -18.92
N ALA A 350 -10.09 1.96 -18.27
CA ALA A 350 -9.36 0.90 -18.98
C ALA A 350 -10.28 0.16 -19.96
N CYS A 351 -11.47 -0.23 -19.53
CA CYS A 351 -12.45 -0.89 -20.39
C CYS A 351 -12.92 0.01 -21.54
N ASP A 352 -13.21 1.27 -21.26
CA ASP A 352 -13.65 2.24 -22.27
C ASP A 352 -12.55 2.48 -23.32
N LEU A 353 -11.29 2.57 -22.91
CA LEU A 353 -10.17 2.76 -23.86
C LEU A 353 -9.99 1.55 -24.78
N VAL A 354 -10.23 0.34 -24.28
CA VAL A 354 -10.24 -0.88 -25.13
C VAL A 354 -11.40 -0.82 -26.12
N ASP A 355 -12.61 -0.49 -25.65
CA ASP A 355 -13.81 -0.39 -26.48
C ASP A 355 -13.67 0.69 -27.56
N GLU A 356 -12.94 1.76 -27.28
CA GLU A 356 -12.64 2.85 -28.22
C GLU A 356 -11.52 2.46 -29.22
N GLY A 357 -10.92 1.30 -29.05
CA GLY A 357 -9.82 0.85 -29.92
C GLY A 357 -8.49 1.55 -29.66
N MET A 358 -8.37 2.28 -28.56
CA MET A 358 -7.17 3.06 -28.22
C MET A 358 -6.04 2.19 -27.65
N ILE A 359 -6.41 1.17 -26.86
CA ILE A 359 -5.48 0.25 -26.21
C ILE A 359 -5.91 -1.19 -26.42
N SER A 360 -4.98 -2.13 -26.22
CA SER A 360 -5.29 -3.57 -26.22
C SER A 360 -5.74 -4.05 -24.84
N GLU A 361 -6.27 -5.27 -24.77
CA GLU A 361 -6.60 -5.92 -23.50
C GLU A 361 -5.37 -6.05 -22.60
N LYS A 362 -4.20 -6.36 -23.18
CA LYS A 362 -2.92 -6.43 -22.44
C LYS A 362 -2.57 -5.08 -21.81
N ASP A 363 -2.71 -4.01 -22.59
CA ASP A 363 -2.46 -2.65 -22.09
C ASP A 363 -3.39 -2.30 -20.93
N ALA A 364 -4.67 -2.67 -21.02
CA ALA A 364 -5.65 -2.44 -19.98
C ALA A 364 -5.29 -3.19 -18.68
N VAL A 365 -4.86 -4.43 -18.79
CA VAL A 365 -4.40 -5.24 -17.65
C VAL A 365 -3.18 -4.58 -16.99
N LEU A 366 -2.22 -4.08 -17.77
CA LEU A 366 -1.02 -3.41 -17.25
C LEU A 366 -1.29 -2.04 -16.64
N MET A 367 -2.36 -1.39 -17.06
CA MET A 367 -2.71 -0.02 -16.65
C MET A 367 -3.17 0.06 -15.18
N ILE A 368 -3.74 -1.01 -14.65
CA ILE A 368 -4.37 -1.02 -13.33
C ILE A 368 -3.35 -1.47 -12.27
N ASP A 369 -3.19 -0.67 -11.21
CA ASP A 369 -2.41 -1.08 -10.06
C ASP A 369 -3.21 -2.15 -9.28
N PRO A 370 -2.69 -3.38 -9.15
CA PRO A 370 -3.41 -4.44 -8.45
C PRO A 370 -3.85 -4.08 -7.04
N ARG A 371 -3.07 -3.27 -6.31
CA ARG A 371 -3.38 -2.86 -4.95
C ARG A 371 -4.66 -2.03 -4.86
N ASN A 372 -5.01 -1.33 -5.93
CA ASN A 372 -6.23 -0.51 -5.97
C ASN A 372 -7.50 -1.35 -6.00
N LEU A 373 -7.42 -2.63 -6.32
CA LEU A 373 -8.58 -3.51 -6.33
C LEU A 373 -9.20 -3.72 -4.94
N ASP A 374 -8.41 -3.56 -3.87
CA ASP A 374 -8.92 -3.65 -2.49
C ASP A 374 -10.11 -2.72 -2.26
N ALA A 375 -10.03 -1.49 -2.75
CA ALA A 375 -11.07 -0.49 -2.58
C ALA A 375 -12.42 -0.90 -3.19
N LEU A 376 -12.41 -1.79 -4.18
CA LEU A 376 -13.62 -2.27 -4.84
C LEU A 376 -14.30 -3.44 -4.10
N LEU A 377 -13.59 -4.07 -3.20
CA LEU A 377 -14.02 -5.29 -2.51
C LEU A 377 -14.53 -5.03 -1.09
N HIS A 378 -14.38 -3.81 -0.60
CA HIS A 378 -14.70 -3.43 0.78
C HIS A 378 -15.59 -2.20 0.83
N PRO A 379 -16.41 -2.01 1.91
CA PRO A 379 -17.18 -0.80 2.11
C PRO A 379 -16.29 0.44 2.21
N THR A 380 -16.81 1.59 1.82
CA THR A 380 -16.15 2.89 1.94
C THR A 380 -17.06 3.86 2.68
N PHE A 381 -16.49 4.95 3.20
CA PHE A 381 -17.30 6.02 3.79
C PHE A 381 -17.93 6.89 2.70
N ASP A 382 -19.10 7.45 3.00
CA ASP A 382 -19.71 8.46 2.16
C ASP A 382 -18.73 9.62 1.97
N ALA A 383 -18.49 10.02 0.72
CA ALA A 383 -17.48 11.02 0.36
C ALA A 383 -17.73 12.38 1.03
N ALA A 384 -18.97 12.82 1.09
CA ALA A 384 -19.32 14.11 1.72
C ALA A 384 -19.10 14.06 3.23
N ALA A 385 -19.47 12.96 3.90
CA ALA A 385 -19.26 12.77 5.32
C ALA A 385 -17.77 12.73 5.67
N LEU A 386 -16.97 12.03 4.86
CA LEU A 386 -15.54 11.92 5.03
C LEU A 386 -14.83 13.27 4.91
N LYS A 387 -15.24 14.09 3.93
CA LYS A 387 -14.70 15.42 3.71
C LYS A 387 -15.00 16.38 4.86
N ALA A 388 -16.15 16.26 5.47
CA ALA A 388 -16.59 17.09 6.60
C ALA A 388 -16.01 16.64 7.94
N ALA A 389 -15.46 15.43 8.05
CA ALA A 389 -14.97 14.86 9.30
C ALA A 389 -13.51 15.19 9.55
N THR A 390 -13.17 15.34 10.83
CA THR A 390 -11.78 15.51 11.28
C THR A 390 -11.33 14.24 12.01
N PRO A 391 -10.21 13.60 11.59
CA PRO A 391 -9.71 12.42 12.29
C PRO A 391 -9.31 12.73 13.73
N ILE A 392 -9.61 11.82 14.64
CA ILE A 392 -9.16 11.89 16.04
C ILE A 392 -7.86 11.11 16.27
N GLY A 393 -7.45 10.29 15.32
CA GLY A 393 -6.20 9.54 15.37
C GLY A 393 -5.87 8.93 14.03
N LYS A 394 -4.63 8.46 13.91
CA LYS A 394 -4.16 7.74 12.73
C LYS A 394 -3.19 6.64 13.16
N ALA A 395 -3.36 5.47 12.58
CA ALA A 395 -2.48 4.34 12.82
C ALA A 395 -2.30 3.54 11.51
N LEU A 396 -1.87 2.29 11.60
CA LEU A 396 -1.60 1.51 10.40
C LEU A 396 -2.90 1.03 9.72
N PRO A 397 -3.04 1.23 8.41
CA PRO A 397 -4.16 0.70 7.63
C PRO A 397 -3.96 -0.81 7.41
N ALA A 398 -4.24 -1.60 8.44
CA ALA A 398 -3.92 -3.02 8.49
C ALA A 398 -4.82 -3.89 7.63
N SER A 399 -6.09 -3.54 7.51
CA SER A 399 -7.03 -4.22 6.61
C SER A 399 -8.04 -3.20 6.10
N PRO A 400 -8.27 -3.15 4.78
CA PRO A 400 -9.06 -2.09 4.16
C PRO A 400 -10.54 -2.16 4.51
N GLY A 401 -11.24 -1.06 4.22
CA GLY A 401 -12.68 -0.91 4.40
C GLY A 401 -13.02 0.18 5.39
N ALA A 402 -14.30 0.51 5.43
CA ALA A 402 -14.88 1.45 6.38
C ALA A 402 -15.75 0.71 7.38
N ALA A 403 -15.58 1.00 8.65
CA ALA A 403 -16.38 0.39 9.70
C ALA A 403 -16.81 1.43 10.72
N CYS A 404 -18.01 1.27 11.25
CA CYS A 404 -18.49 2.06 12.37
C CYS A 404 -19.32 1.18 13.30
N GLY A 405 -19.38 1.55 14.55
CA GLY A 405 -20.14 0.82 15.53
C GLY A 405 -19.85 1.25 16.96
N LYS A 406 -20.46 0.56 17.87
CA LYS A 406 -20.29 0.75 19.32
C LYS A 406 -19.02 0.03 19.78
N ILE A 407 -18.26 0.69 20.62
CA ILE A 407 -17.01 0.15 21.16
C ILE A 407 -17.31 -1.00 22.13
N VAL A 408 -16.62 -2.13 21.94
CA VAL A 408 -16.54 -3.23 22.88
C VAL A 408 -15.08 -3.59 23.12
N PHE A 409 -14.75 -4.15 24.26
CA PHE A 409 -13.37 -4.38 24.69
C PHE A 409 -12.97 -5.86 24.79
N THR A 410 -13.95 -6.77 24.68
CA THR A 410 -13.68 -8.20 24.73
C THR A 410 -14.32 -8.94 23.58
N ALA A 411 -13.76 -10.08 23.21
CA ALA A 411 -14.32 -10.94 22.15
C ALA A 411 -15.72 -11.44 22.52
N GLU A 412 -15.96 -11.76 23.79
CA GLU A 412 -17.25 -12.20 24.31
C GLU A 412 -18.31 -11.11 24.15
N ASP A 413 -17.99 -9.87 24.50
CA ASP A 413 -18.89 -8.73 24.36
C ASP A 413 -19.18 -8.46 22.89
N ALA A 414 -18.20 -8.56 22.01
CA ALA A 414 -18.40 -8.39 20.57
C ALA A 414 -19.41 -9.41 20.04
N LYS A 415 -19.27 -10.64 20.40
CA LYS A 415 -20.18 -11.74 20.01
C LYS A 415 -21.58 -11.54 20.57
N GLU A 416 -21.70 -11.20 21.84
CA GLU A 416 -22.98 -10.99 22.52
C GLU A 416 -23.75 -9.80 21.92
N TRP A 417 -23.07 -8.67 21.76
CA TRP A 417 -23.70 -7.46 21.21
C TRP A 417 -24.11 -7.65 19.75
N ALA A 418 -23.27 -8.32 18.96
CA ALA A 418 -23.61 -8.64 17.56
C ALA A 418 -24.81 -9.58 17.47
N THR A 419 -24.95 -10.54 18.39
CA THR A 419 -26.10 -11.44 18.47
C THR A 419 -27.40 -10.67 18.76
N ARG A 420 -27.33 -9.56 19.51
CA ARG A 420 -28.46 -8.67 19.76
C ARG A 420 -28.79 -7.75 18.59
N GLY A 421 -28.03 -7.83 17.49
CA GLY A 421 -28.22 -7.01 16.30
C GLY A 421 -27.45 -5.67 16.31
N GLU A 422 -26.58 -5.45 17.28
CA GLU A 422 -25.78 -4.22 17.35
C GLU A 422 -24.52 -4.34 16.51
N LYS A 423 -24.14 -3.25 15.85
CA LYS A 423 -22.87 -3.14 15.15
C LYS A 423 -21.81 -2.70 16.14
N VAL A 424 -20.72 -3.47 16.23
CA VAL A 424 -19.66 -3.24 17.22
C VAL A 424 -18.30 -3.10 16.56
N VAL A 425 -17.43 -2.32 17.20
CA VAL A 425 -16.01 -2.20 16.90
C VAL A 425 -15.24 -2.75 18.09
N LEU A 426 -14.43 -3.78 17.84
CA LEU A 426 -13.62 -4.40 18.89
C LEU A 426 -12.33 -3.61 19.07
N VAL A 427 -12.12 -3.09 20.26
CA VAL A 427 -10.92 -2.30 20.63
C VAL A 427 -10.13 -3.09 21.67
N ARG A 428 -8.91 -3.47 21.30
CA ARG A 428 -8.02 -4.27 22.14
C ARG A 428 -6.65 -3.65 22.24
N LEU A 429 -5.92 -3.96 23.30
CA LEU A 429 -4.49 -3.65 23.38
C LEU A 429 -3.77 -4.41 22.25
N GLU A 430 -4.04 -5.68 22.11
CA GLU A 430 -3.63 -6.57 21.02
C GLU A 430 -4.61 -7.74 20.95
N THR A 431 -4.69 -8.45 19.84
CA THR A 431 -5.53 -9.63 19.71
C THR A 431 -4.71 -10.92 19.76
N SER A 432 -5.35 -11.99 20.16
CA SER A 432 -4.80 -13.35 20.18
C SER A 432 -5.73 -14.31 19.45
N PRO A 433 -5.32 -15.57 19.18
CA PRO A 433 -6.20 -16.56 18.53
C PRO A 433 -7.53 -16.78 19.24
N GLU A 434 -7.58 -16.55 20.55
CA GLU A 434 -8.82 -16.67 21.34
C GLU A 434 -9.86 -15.60 20.99
N ASP A 435 -9.44 -14.50 20.38
CA ASP A 435 -10.32 -13.38 20.01
C ASP A 435 -11.03 -13.58 18.67
N ILE A 436 -10.76 -14.65 17.94
CA ILE A 436 -11.26 -14.85 16.56
C ILE A 436 -12.78 -14.74 16.45
N GLU A 437 -13.52 -15.35 17.38
CA GLU A 437 -15.00 -15.30 17.35
C GLU A 437 -15.53 -13.86 17.52
N GLY A 438 -14.92 -13.08 18.40
CA GLY A 438 -15.24 -11.65 18.55
C GLY A 438 -14.83 -10.83 17.36
N MET A 439 -13.70 -11.14 16.77
CA MET A 439 -13.23 -10.46 15.56
C MET A 439 -14.17 -10.69 14.37
N LYS A 440 -14.68 -11.91 14.23
CA LYS A 440 -15.69 -12.25 13.20
C LYS A 440 -17.01 -11.49 13.40
N ALA A 441 -17.39 -11.27 14.63
CA ALA A 441 -18.64 -10.59 14.97
C ALA A 441 -18.56 -9.06 14.81
N ALA A 442 -17.36 -8.50 14.91
CA ALA A 442 -17.14 -7.05 14.83
C ALA A 442 -17.20 -6.52 13.41
N GLN A 443 -17.63 -5.27 13.26
CA GLN A 443 -17.58 -4.55 11.98
C GLN A 443 -16.16 -4.09 11.68
N GLY A 444 -15.39 -3.78 12.71
CA GLY A 444 -14.01 -3.34 12.60
C GLY A 444 -13.22 -3.65 13.86
N ILE A 445 -11.91 -3.63 13.73
CA ILE A 445 -10.96 -3.95 14.80
C ILE A 445 -9.96 -2.81 14.93
N LEU A 446 -9.76 -2.35 16.16
CA LEU A 446 -8.78 -1.32 16.49
C LEU A 446 -7.85 -1.85 17.57
N THR A 447 -6.54 -1.83 17.33
CA THR A 447 -5.56 -2.24 18.34
C THR A 447 -4.59 -1.12 18.66
N VAL A 448 -4.12 -1.10 19.90
CA VAL A 448 -3.10 -0.15 20.37
C VAL A 448 -1.70 -0.59 19.93
N ARG A 449 -1.45 -1.89 19.94
CA ARG A 449 -0.18 -2.52 19.55
C ARG A 449 -0.33 -3.37 18.31
N GLY A 450 0.77 -3.60 17.64
CA GLY A 450 0.83 -4.47 16.49
C GLY A 450 1.11 -3.74 15.19
N GLY A 451 1.88 -4.40 14.33
CA GLY A 451 2.21 -3.92 12.97
C GLY A 451 1.32 -4.56 11.91
N MET A 452 1.71 -4.38 10.66
CA MET A 452 0.99 -4.94 9.50
C MET A 452 0.96 -6.47 9.46
N THR A 453 1.84 -7.12 10.19
CA THR A 453 1.95 -8.57 10.27
C THR A 453 1.53 -9.14 11.62
N SER A 454 0.92 -8.31 12.48
CA SER A 454 0.38 -8.75 13.77
C SER A 454 -0.80 -9.71 13.57
N HIS A 455 -1.16 -10.46 14.59
CA HIS A 455 -2.31 -11.36 14.59
C HIS A 455 -3.59 -10.63 14.14
N ALA A 456 -3.87 -9.46 14.71
CA ALA A 456 -5.04 -8.66 14.35
C ALA A 456 -5.07 -8.32 12.86
N ALA A 457 -3.95 -7.84 12.34
CA ALA A 457 -3.83 -7.44 10.93
C ALA A 457 -4.03 -8.63 9.97
N VAL A 458 -3.34 -9.73 10.24
CA VAL A 458 -3.39 -10.93 9.39
C VAL A 458 -4.79 -11.55 9.39
N VAL A 459 -5.39 -11.73 10.55
CA VAL A 459 -6.72 -12.34 10.69
C VAL A 459 -7.79 -11.44 10.09
N ALA A 460 -7.72 -10.13 10.33
CA ALA A 460 -8.67 -9.17 9.76
C ALA A 460 -8.65 -9.18 8.22
N ARG A 461 -7.45 -9.19 7.62
CA ARG A 461 -7.32 -9.31 6.16
C ARG A 461 -7.91 -10.61 5.64
N GLY A 462 -7.67 -11.71 6.32
CA GLY A 462 -8.24 -13.01 5.97
C GLY A 462 -9.76 -13.02 6.01
N MET A 463 -10.37 -12.32 6.95
CA MET A 463 -11.82 -12.18 7.11
C MET A 463 -12.45 -11.12 6.21
N GLY A 464 -11.64 -10.25 5.63
CA GLY A 464 -12.15 -9.06 4.93
C GLY A 464 -12.72 -8.00 5.86
N THR A 465 -12.30 -7.98 7.12
CA THR A 465 -12.79 -7.06 8.14
C THR A 465 -11.86 -5.85 8.25
N CYS A 466 -12.43 -4.66 8.31
CA CYS A 466 -11.68 -3.41 8.52
C CYS A 466 -10.81 -3.50 9.78
N CYS A 467 -9.54 -3.12 9.69
CA CYS A 467 -8.64 -3.10 10.84
C CYS A 467 -7.69 -1.91 10.79
N VAL A 468 -7.61 -1.21 11.90
CA VAL A 468 -6.61 -0.18 12.15
C VAL A 468 -5.78 -0.68 13.33
N SER A 469 -4.48 -0.88 13.13
CA SER A 469 -3.62 -1.45 14.17
C SER A 469 -2.48 -0.54 14.57
N GLY A 470 -1.96 -0.74 15.78
CA GLY A 470 -0.82 0.00 16.27
C GLY A 470 -1.08 1.45 16.59
N CYS A 471 -2.27 1.79 17.06
CA CYS A 471 -2.60 3.16 17.47
C CYS A 471 -1.98 3.47 18.84
N SER A 472 -0.71 3.84 18.86
CA SER A 472 0.04 4.14 20.08
C SER A 472 -0.44 5.41 20.82
N GLU A 473 -1.22 6.26 20.15
CA GLU A 473 -1.83 7.45 20.76
C GLU A 473 -2.93 7.11 21.77
N ILE A 474 -3.46 5.88 21.71
CA ILE A 474 -4.49 5.42 22.64
C ILE A 474 -3.87 5.06 23.99
N ALA A 475 -4.41 5.65 25.06
CA ALA A 475 -4.13 5.24 26.44
C ALA A 475 -5.22 4.26 26.87
N MET A 476 -4.91 2.95 26.87
CA MET A 476 -5.87 1.87 27.10
C MET A 476 -5.96 1.45 28.56
N ASP A 477 -7.18 1.27 29.06
CA ASP A 477 -7.51 0.64 30.33
C ASP A 477 -8.53 -0.48 30.08
N GLU A 478 -8.04 -1.67 29.72
CA GLU A 478 -8.90 -2.81 29.38
C GLU A 478 -9.76 -3.30 30.56
N GLU A 479 -9.22 -3.25 31.78
CA GLU A 479 -9.97 -3.69 32.97
C GLU A 479 -11.24 -2.88 33.20
N ASN A 480 -11.15 -1.56 33.04
CA ASN A 480 -12.28 -0.65 33.23
C ASN A 480 -13.03 -0.36 31.92
N LYS A 481 -12.69 -1.06 30.85
CA LYS A 481 -13.33 -0.91 29.53
C LYS A 481 -13.44 0.53 29.10
N LYS A 482 -12.29 1.21 29.05
CA LYS A 482 -12.18 2.59 28.57
C LYS A 482 -10.81 2.87 27.96
N PHE A 483 -10.76 3.88 27.12
CA PHE A 483 -9.49 4.41 26.61
C PHE A 483 -9.61 5.92 26.36
N THR A 484 -8.47 6.58 26.30
CA THR A 484 -8.38 8.01 25.97
C THR A 484 -7.69 8.18 24.62
N LEU A 485 -8.28 8.99 23.75
CA LEU A 485 -7.74 9.34 22.45
C LEU A 485 -8.15 10.79 22.13
N ALA A 486 -7.18 11.60 21.69
CA ALA A 486 -7.40 13.00 21.34
C ALA A 486 -8.07 13.81 22.47
N GLY A 487 -7.73 13.52 23.72
CA GLY A 487 -8.26 14.22 24.91
C GLY A 487 -9.67 13.82 25.33
N LYS A 488 -10.30 12.85 24.65
CA LYS A 488 -11.62 12.33 24.99
C LYS A 488 -11.51 10.90 25.54
N THR A 489 -12.30 10.59 26.56
CA THR A 489 -12.41 9.23 27.12
C THR A 489 -13.57 8.51 26.45
N TYR A 490 -13.27 7.34 25.88
CA TYR A 490 -14.24 6.44 25.25
C TYR A 490 -14.51 5.26 26.16
N THR A 491 -15.77 4.95 26.35
CA THR A 491 -16.23 3.83 27.16
C THR A 491 -17.04 2.83 26.31
N GLU A 492 -17.33 1.66 26.86
CA GLU A 492 -18.13 0.64 26.16
C GLU A 492 -19.47 1.22 25.70
N GLY A 493 -19.81 1.01 24.45
CA GLY A 493 -21.03 1.50 23.83
C GLY A 493 -20.91 2.86 23.14
N ASP A 494 -19.82 3.60 23.34
CA ASP A 494 -19.58 4.83 22.59
C ASP A 494 -19.34 4.51 21.10
N ALA A 495 -19.74 5.45 20.23
CA ALA A 495 -19.62 5.28 18.80
C ALA A 495 -18.25 5.68 18.26
N ILE A 496 -17.72 4.88 17.35
CA ILE A 496 -16.45 5.14 16.68
C ILE A 496 -16.50 4.67 15.24
N SER A 497 -15.72 5.30 14.36
CA SER A 497 -15.58 4.91 12.96
C SER A 497 -14.11 4.72 12.62
N LEU A 498 -13.81 3.67 11.83
CA LEU A 498 -12.46 3.30 11.40
C LEU A 498 -12.36 3.31 9.89
N ASP A 499 -11.33 3.94 9.36
CA ASP A 499 -10.96 3.84 7.95
C ASP A 499 -9.75 2.90 7.83
N GLY A 500 -10.01 1.65 7.50
CA GLY A 500 -8.97 0.63 7.37
C GLY A 500 -8.08 0.82 6.15
N SER A 501 -8.48 1.66 5.20
CA SER A 501 -7.70 1.97 3.99
C SER A 501 -6.66 3.06 4.22
N THR A 502 -6.94 4.01 5.11
CA THR A 502 -6.04 5.13 5.44
C THR A 502 -5.42 5.04 6.83
N GLY A 503 -6.00 4.24 7.72
CA GLY A 503 -5.62 4.16 9.13
C GLY A 503 -6.21 5.26 10.01
N LYS A 504 -7.09 6.09 9.48
CA LYS A 504 -7.70 7.20 10.22
C LYS A 504 -8.86 6.74 11.10
N ILE A 505 -9.00 7.37 12.25
CA ILE A 505 -10.04 7.07 13.26
C ILE A 505 -10.90 8.32 13.42
N TYR A 506 -12.21 8.13 13.50
CA TYR A 506 -13.18 9.23 13.62
C TYR A 506 -14.12 9.00 14.80
N ASP A 507 -14.51 10.10 15.45
CA ASP A 507 -15.52 10.07 16.49
C ASP A 507 -16.93 9.88 15.90
N GLY A 508 -17.77 9.11 16.58
CA GLY A 508 -19.15 8.89 16.18
C GLY A 508 -19.33 7.90 15.02
N ILE A 509 -20.55 7.85 14.51
CA ILE A 509 -20.93 6.99 13.39
C ILE A 509 -20.90 7.82 12.09
N MET A 510 -20.13 7.34 11.09
CA MET A 510 -20.12 7.93 9.76
C MET A 510 -20.84 7.00 8.77
N PRO A 511 -21.64 7.57 7.84
CA PRO A 511 -22.30 6.75 6.82
C PRO A 511 -21.31 5.99 5.96
N THR A 512 -21.60 4.72 5.67
CA THR A 512 -20.81 3.87 4.80
C THR A 512 -21.57 3.54 3.52
N VAL A 513 -20.82 3.26 2.45
CA VAL A 513 -21.32 2.79 1.16
C VAL A 513 -20.79 1.38 0.95
N GLU A 514 -21.70 0.43 0.69
CA GLU A 514 -21.34 -0.96 0.43
C GLU A 514 -20.50 -1.09 -0.84
N ALA A 515 -19.63 -2.10 -0.85
CA ALA A 515 -18.83 -2.42 -2.03
C ALA A 515 -19.74 -2.87 -3.17
N SER A 516 -19.60 -2.23 -4.34
CA SER A 516 -20.27 -2.66 -5.56
C SER A 516 -19.21 -2.99 -6.61
N VAL A 517 -19.24 -4.22 -7.11
CA VAL A 517 -18.35 -4.68 -8.17
C VAL A 517 -19.09 -4.53 -9.50
N SER A 518 -18.54 -3.69 -10.41
CA SER A 518 -19.12 -3.47 -11.73
C SER A 518 -18.88 -4.65 -12.68
N GLY A 519 -19.64 -4.71 -13.78
CA GLY A 519 -19.40 -5.64 -14.87
C GLY A 519 -18.01 -5.48 -15.51
N ASP A 520 -17.46 -4.28 -15.48
CA ASP A 520 -16.11 -3.97 -16.00
C ASP A 520 -15.01 -4.62 -15.15
N PHE A 521 -15.22 -4.73 -13.85
CA PHE A 521 -14.30 -5.50 -12.99
C PHE A 521 -14.19 -6.94 -13.48
N GLY A 522 -15.32 -7.57 -13.78
CA GLY A 522 -15.36 -8.92 -14.34
C GLY A 522 -14.63 -9.04 -15.69
N ARG A 523 -14.74 -8.01 -16.53
CA ARG A 523 -14.01 -7.95 -17.81
C ARG A 523 -12.51 -7.91 -17.60
N ILE A 524 -12.03 -7.04 -16.72
CA ILE A 524 -10.59 -6.93 -16.39
C ILE A 524 -10.07 -8.25 -15.84
N MET A 525 -10.80 -8.87 -14.91
CA MET A 525 -10.39 -10.14 -14.33
C MET A 525 -10.40 -11.29 -15.35
N SER A 526 -11.33 -11.29 -16.28
CA SER A 526 -11.36 -12.24 -17.40
C SER A 526 -10.12 -12.11 -18.29
N TRP A 527 -9.73 -10.87 -18.61
CA TRP A 527 -8.49 -10.64 -19.37
C TRP A 527 -7.26 -11.06 -18.58
N ALA A 528 -7.22 -10.77 -17.28
CA ALA A 528 -6.12 -11.22 -16.44
C ALA A 528 -5.98 -12.75 -16.46
N ASP A 529 -7.07 -13.47 -16.30
CA ASP A 529 -7.06 -14.93 -16.34
C ASP A 529 -6.58 -15.50 -17.69
N LYS A 530 -6.88 -14.79 -18.77
CA LYS A 530 -6.45 -15.18 -20.12
C LYS A 530 -4.92 -15.14 -20.27
N TYR A 531 -4.25 -14.21 -19.61
CA TYR A 531 -2.80 -13.99 -19.79
C TYR A 531 -1.93 -14.60 -18.71
N ARG A 532 -2.42 -14.79 -17.49
CA ARG A 532 -1.61 -15.31 -16.39
C ARG A 532 -1.25 -16.78 -16.58
N VAL A 533 -0.06 -17.15 -16.14
CA VAL A 533 0.43 -18.54 -16.06
C VAL A 533 0.28 -19.08 -14.65
N LEU A 534 0.66 -18.27 -13.64
CA LEU A 534 0.47 -18.64 -12.25
C LEU A 534 -0.99 -18.89 -11.95
N LYS A 535 -1.26 -19.99 -11.28
CA LYS A 535 -2.56 -20.22 -10.67
C LYS A 535 -2.65 -19.46 -9.36
N VAL A 536 -3.86 -19.13 -8.94
CA VAL A 536 -4.11 -18.41 -7.70
C VAL A 536 -5.01 -19.24 -6.82
N ARG A 537 -4.47 -19.64 -5.68
CA ARG A 537 -5.20 -20.34 -4.61
C ARG A 537 -5.43 -19.39 -3.44
N THR A 538 -6.16 -19.85 -2.45
CA THR A 538 -6.45 -19.07 -1.25
C THR A 538 -5.98 -19.78 0.02
N ASN A 539 -5.69 -18.97 1.04
CA ASN A 539 -5.51 -19.44 2.41
C ASN A 539 -6.89 -19.39 3.08
N ALA A 540 -7.49 -20.52 3.36
CA ALA A 540 -8.83 -20.58 3.94
C ALA A 540 -8.96 -21.76 4.88
N ASP A 541 -9.51 -21.51 6.05
CA ASP A 541 -9.69 -22.52 7.11
C ASP A 541 -11.16 -22.84 7.35
N THR A 542 -12.08 -22.07 6.80
CA THR A 542 -13.53 -22.20 6.97
C THR A 542 -14.24 -22.31 5.61
N PRO A 543 -15.42 -22.94 5.56
CA PRO A 543 -16.21 -22.99 4.34
C PRO A 543 -16.61 -21.61 3.83
N LYS A 544 -16.91 -20.68 4.74
CA LYS A 544 -17.26 -19.29 4.40
C LYS A 544 -16.14 -18.60 3.64
N ASP A 545 -14.90 -18.69 4.13
CA ASP A 545 -13.73 -18.11 3.49
C ASP A 545 -13.44 -18.78 2.15
N ALA A 546 -13.57 -20.11 2.09
CA ALA A 546 -13.36 -20.87 0.86
C ALA A 546 -14.39 -20.47 -0.22
N MET A 547 -15.65 -20.32 0.14
CA MET A 547 -16.71 -19.88 -0.78
C MET A 547 -16.48 -18.45 -1.27
N LYS A 548 -16.10 -17.55 -0.37
CA LYS A 548 -15.76 -16.17 -0.74
C LYS A 548 -14.58 -16.10 -1.70
N ALA A 549 -13.55 -16.86 -1.43
CA ALA A 549 -12.37 -16.93 -2.30
C ALA A 549 -12.71 -17.49 -3.69
N ARG A 550 -13.56 -18.50 -3.74
CA ARG A 550 -14.03 -19.05 -5.02
C ARG A 550 -14.84 -18.04 -5.81
N GLU A 551 -15.71 -17.32 -5.15
CA GLU A 551 -16.46 -16.22 -5.76
C GLU A 551 -15.51 -15.18 -6.38
N LEU A 552 -14.39 -14.91 -5.72
CA LEU A 552 -13.36 -13.99 -6.19
C LEU A 552 -12.37 -14.62 -7.19
N GLY A 553 -12.53 -15.89 -7.52
CA GLY A 553 -11.79 -16.56 -8.58
C GLY A 553 -10.64 -17.48 -8.14
N ALA A 554 -10.60 -17.87 -6.87
CA ALA A 554 -9.60 -18.82 -6.38
C ALA A 554 -9.77 -20.20 -7.03
N GLU A 555 -8.65 -20.83 -7.38
CA GLU A 555 -8.59 -22.12 -8.06
C GLU A 555 -8.22 -23.29 -7.13
N GLY A 556 -8.34 -23.09 -5.85
CA GLY A 556 -8.06 -24.07 -4.82
C GLY A 556 -7.72 -23.42 -3.49
N ILE A 557 -7.44 -24.25 -2.50
CA ILE A 557 -6.89 -23.81 -1.21
C ILE A 557 -5.41 -24.22 -1.18
N GLY A 558 -4.53 -23.24 -1.08
CA GLY A 558 -3.09 -23.46 -0.97
C GLY A 558 -2.62 -23.65 0.46
N LEU A 559 -3.42 -23.21 1.44
CA LEU A 559 -3.15 -23.40 2.85
C LEU A 559 -4.45 -23.46 3.64
N CYS A 560 -4.70 -24.61 4.25
CA CYS A 560 -5.69 -24.78 5.30
C CYS A 560 -4.94 -25.07 6.61
N ARG A 561 -5.04 -24.16 7.57
CA ARG A 561 -4.39 -24.26 8.87
C ARG A 561 -5.31 -24.98 9.86
N THR A 562 -5.00 -26.24 10.15
CA THR A 562 -5.87 -27.09 10.98
C THR A 562 -5.98 -26.62 12.44
N GLU A 563 -4.99 -25.90 12.95
CA GLU A 563 -5.02 -25.36 14.32
C GLU A 563 -6.17 -24.38 14.54
N HIS A 564 -6.58 -23.66 13.53
CA HIS A 564 -7.70 -22.70 13.64
C HIS A 564 -9.05 -23.38 13.89
N MET A 565 -9.14 -24.68 13.57
CA MET A 565 -10.34 -25.47 13.81
C MET A 565 -10.48 -25.91 15.28
N PHE A 566 -9.42 -25.77 16.08
CA PHE A 566 -9.36 -26.28 17.46
C PHE A 566 -9.79 -25.28 18.53
N PHE A 567 -9.85 -23.99 18.20
CA PHE A 567 -10.14 -22.95 19.18
C PHE A 567 -11.61 -22.75 19.52
N GLU A 568 -12.53 -23.38 18.80
CA GLU A 568 -13.97 -23.29 19.10
C GLU A 568 -14.27 -23.96 20.45
N ALA A 569 -15.25 -23.41 21.19
CA ALA A 569 -15.54 -23.81 22.57
C ALA A 569 -15.82 -25.32 22.76
N ASP A 570 -16.48 -25.93 21.79
CA ASP A 570 -16.81 -27.34 21.81
C ASP A 570 -15.62 -28.27 21.52
N ARG A 571 -14.55 -27.70 20.92
CA ARG A 571 -13.39 -28.46 20.47
C ARG A 571 -12.17 -28.27 21.36
N ILE A 572 -12.00 -27.09 21.93
CA ILE A 572 -10.83 -26.78 22.74
C ILE A 572 -10.72 -27.68 23.97
N ALA A 573 -11.85 -28.09 24.54
CA ALA A 573 -11.88 -29.02 25.66
C ALA A 573 -11.24 -30.37 25.32
N ALA A 574 -11.54 -30.93 24.16
CA ALA A 574 -10.98 -32.22 23.71
C ALA A 574 -9.46 -32.09 23.40
N ILE A 575 -9.03 -30.97 22.83
CA ILE A 575 -7.61 -30.68 22.59
C ILE A 575 -6.85 -30.60 23.90
N ARG A 576 -7.39 -29.90 24.89
CA ARG A 576 -6.80 -29.79 26.23
C ARG A 576 -6.73 -31.17 26.94
N GLU A 577 -7.74 -31.98 26.74
CA GLU A 577 -7.73 -33.37 27.22
C GLU A 577 -6.58 -34.16 26.58
N MET A 578 -6.40 -34.03 25.28
CA MET A 578 -5.31 -34.70 24.57
C MET A 578 -3.94 -34.24 25.12
N ILE A 579 -3.75 -32.92 25.31
CA ILE A 579 -2.51 -32.34 25.83
C ILE A 579 -2.22 -32.85 27.26
N CYS A 580 -3.23 -33.04 28.09
CA CYS A 580 -3.08 -33.49 29.47
C CYS A 580 -3.00 -35.02 29.61
N SER A 581 -3.05 -35.78 28.54
CA SER A 581 -2.96 -37.24 28.56
C SER A 581 -1.58 -37.72 28.97
N ASP A 582 -1.52 -38.74 29.81
CA ASP A 582 -0.29 -39.34 30.31
C ASP A 582 0.16 -40.55 29.46
N THR A 583 -0.76 -41.16 28.75
CA THR A 583 -0.50 -42.38 27.95
C THR A 583 -0.97 -42.19 26.50
N VAL A 584 -0.44 -43.03 25.60
CA VAL A 584 -0.86 -43.08 24.19
C VAL A 584 -2.36 -43.41 24.11
N GLU A 585 -2.85 -44.34 24.90
CA GLU A 585 -4.26 -44.76 24.92
C GLU A 585 -5.18 -43.60 25.33
N GLU A 586 -4.83 -42.83 26.33
CA GLU A 586 -5.56 -41.63 26.75
C GLU A 586 -5.56 -40.56 25.66
N ARG A 587 -4.42 -40.39 25.01
CA ARG A 587 -4.28 -39.42 23.91
C ARG A 587 -5.14 -39.81 22.71
N GLU A 588 -5.10 -41.09 22.34
CA GLU A 588 -5.94 -41.60 21.24
C GLU A 588 -7.43 -41.50 21.57
N ALA A 589 -7.83 -41.72 22.83
CA ALA A 589 -9.20 -41.53 23.26
C ALA A 589 -9.67 -40.08 23.12
N ALA A 590 -8.82 -39.12 23.49
CA ALA A 590 -9.12 -37.70 23.31
C ALA A 590 -9.18 -37.32 21.83
N LEU A 591 -8.25 -37.80 21.02
CA LEU A 591 -8.21 -37.57 19.58
C LEU A 591 -9.41 -38.17 18.86
N SER A 592 -9.97 -39.27 19.35
CA SER A 592 -11.17 -39.87 18.79
C SER A 592 -12.42 -38.99 18.92
N LYS A 593 -12.42 -38.05 19.86
CA LYS A 593 -13.48 -37.03 20.00
C LYS A 593 -13.32 -35.90 18.99
N ILE A 594 -12.09 -35.59 18.60
CA ILE A 594 -11.75 -34.51 17.67
C ILE A 594 -11.94 -34.96 16.22
N GLU A 595 -11.64 -36.21 15.92
CA GLU A 595 -11.65 -36.75 14.55
C GLU A 595 -12.97 -36.50 13.79
N PRO A 596 -14.16 -36.77 14.34
CA PRO A 596 -15.40 -36.46 13.61
C PRO A 596 -15.64 -35.00 13.35
N MET A 597 -15.17 -34.12 14.23
CA MET A 597 -15.27 -32.67 14.11
C MET A 597 -14.40 -32.18 12.96
N GLN A 598 -13.15 -32.63 12.92
CA GLN A 598 -12.23 -32.30 11.81
C GLN A 598 -12.70 -32.89 10.48
N GLN A 599 -13.18 -34.12 10.49
CA GLN A 599 -13.75 -34.73 9.27
C GLN A 599 -14.90 -33.88 8.75
N GLY A 600 -15.78 -33.39 9.59
CA GLY A 600 -16.89 -32.51 9.20
C GLY A 600 -16.40 -31.21 8.60
N ASP A 601 -15.36 -30.62 9.19
CA ASP A 601 -14.74 -29.40 8.66
C ASP A 601 -14.16 -29.61 7.27
N PHE A 602 -13.41 -30.67 7.07
CA PHE A 602 -12.80 -31.00 5.78
C PHE A 602 -13.86 -31.34 4.72
N GLU A 603 -14.94 -32.05 5.10
CA GLU A 603 -16.05 -32.30 4.20
C GLU A 603 -16.65 -31.01 3.65
N LYS A 604 -16.88 -30.03 4.52
CA LYS A 604 -17.41 -28.70 4.13
C LYS A 604 -16.45 -27.96 3.22
N LEU A 605 -15.16 -28.03 3.46
CA LEU A 605 -14.14 -27.40 2.61
C LEU A 605 -14.09 -28.07 1.24
N TYR A 606 -14.12 -29.39 1.18
CA TYR A 606 -14.15 -30.12 -0.10
C TYR A 606 -15.43 -29.83 -0.89
N GLU A 607 -16.57 -29.73 -0.22
CA GLU A 607 -17.82 -29.32 -0.89
C GLU A 607 -17.71 -27.90 -1.45
N ALA A 608 -17.16 -26.95 -0.67
CA ALA A 608 -16.99 -25.57 -1.11
C ALA A 608 -16.06 -25.46 -2.31
N MET A 609 -15.05 -26.29 -2.39
CA MET A 609 -14.03 -26.24 -3.45
C MET A 609 -14.39 -27.08 -4.69
N GLU A 610 -15.42 -27.90 -4.64
CA GLU A 610 -15.97 -28.63 -5.81
C GLU A 610 -14.94 -29.34 -6.69
N GLY A 611 -13.97 -30.02 -6.09
CA GLY A 611 -12.93 -30.76 -6.79
C GLY A 611 -11.62 -30.00 -7.03
N TYR A 612 -11.56 -28.71 -6.76
CA TYR A 612 -10.29 -28.00 -6.78
C TYR A 612 -9.38 -28.50 -5.64
N GLY A 613 -8.08 -28.41 -5.84
CA GLY A 613 -7.08 -28.86 -4.87
C GLY A 613 -7.21 -28.13 -3.54
N VAL A 614 -7.07 -28.90 -2.44
CA VAL A 614 -7.05 -28.35 -1.08
C VAL A 614 -5.81 -28.88 -0.38
N THR A 615 -4.88 -27.99 -0.07
CA THR A 615 -3.68 -28.29 0.68
C THR A 615 -3.95 -28.12 2.17
N ILE A 616 -3.90 -29.19 2.93
CA ILE A 616 -4.18 -29.21 4.34
C ILE A 616 -2.87 -29.33 5.10
N ARG A 617 -2.54 -28.31 5.87
CA ARG A 617 -1.37 -28.30 6.72
C ARG A 617 -1.73 -28.95 8.07
N TYR A 618 -0.96 -29.93 8.46
CA TYR A 618 -1.14 -30.58 9.76
C TYR A 618 -0.72 -29.65 10.90
N LEU A 619 -1.09 -30.02 12.13
CA LEU A 619 -0.91 -29.18 13.31
C LEU A 619 0.49 -28.58 13.38
N ASP A 620 0.57 -27.25 13.42
CA ASP A 620 1.81 -26.49 13.36
C ASP A 620 2.24 -25.83 14.69
N PRO A 621 1.35 -25.11 15.43
CA PRO A 621 1.81 -24.37 16.61
C PRO A 621 2.13 -25.28 17.80
N PRO A 622 2.98 -24.78 18.73
CA PRO A 622 3.27 -25.52 19.97
C PRO A 622 2.01 -25.71 20.82
N LEU A 623 2.00 -26.77 21.59
CA LEU A 623 0.82 -27.17 22.43
C LEU A 623 0.46 -26.12 23.47
N HIS A 624 1.41 -25.32 23.95
CA HIS A 624 1.13 -24.27 24.94
C HIS A 624 0.11 -23.21 24.45
N GLU A 625 -0.06 -23.05 23.15
CA GLU A 625 -1.07 -22.11 22.60
C GLU A 625 -2.51 -22.55 22.86
N PHE A 626 -2.74 -23.84 23.15
CA PHE A 626 -4.08 -24.38 23.35
C PHE A 626 -4.47 -24.47 24.82
N VAL A 627 -3.54 -24.33 25.75
CA VAL A 627 -3.81 -24.49 27.17
C VAL A 627 -4.32 -23.19 27.79
N PRO A 628 -5.18 -23.29 28.85
CA PRO A 628 -5.71 -22.08 29.47
C PRO A 628 -4.65 -21.33 30.28
N THR A 629 -4.83 -20.02 30.40
CA THR A 629 -3.99 -19.14 31.22
C THR A 629 -4.75 -18.61 32.44
N ASP A 630 -6.09 -18.63 32.38
CA ASP A 630 -6.96 -18.14 33.42
C ASP A 630 -7.20 -19.22 34.50
N GLU A 631 -7.14 -18.84 35.77
CA GLU A 631 -7.36 -19.72 36.92
C GLU A 631 -8.69 -20.50 36.83
N LYS A 632 -9.77 -19.85 36.44
CA LYS A 632 -11.09 -20.48 36.32
C LYS A 632 -11.10 -21.59 35.28
N ASP A 633 -10.47 -21.34 34.11
CA ASP A 633 -10.39 -22.34 33.05
C ASP A 633 -9.47 -23.49 33.45
N ILE A 634 -8.41 -23.21 34.19
CA ILE A 634 -7.50 -24.22 34.73
C ILE A 634 -8.26 -25.14 35.71
N GLU A 635 -9.09 -24.57 36.58
CA GLU A 635 -9.92 -25.33 37.50
C GLU A 635 -10.93 -26.23 36.79
N LEU A 636 -11.58 -25.69 35.76
CA LEU A 636 -12.52 -26.44 34.91
C LEU A 636 -11.83 -27.63 34.23
N LEU A 637 -10.64 -27.39 33.72
CA LEU A 637 -9.85 -28.42 33.06
C LEU A 637 -9.40 -29.49 34.05
N ALA A 638 -8.96 -29.11 35.26
CA ALA A 638 -8.57 -30.02 36.30
C ALA A 638 -9.73 -30.94 36.69
N ASN A 639 -10.91 -30.37 36.89
CA ASN A 639 -12.12 -31.13 37.23
C ASN A 639 -12.50 -32.09 36.10
N SER A 640 -12.45 -31.68 34.86
CA SER A 640 -12.79 -32.50 33.70
C SER A 640 -11.80 -33.68 33.50
N GLN A 641 -10.55 -33.50 33.88
CA GLN A 641 -9.49 -34.49 33.71
C GLN A 641 -9.28 -35.39 34.94
N GLY A 642 -9.99 -35.13 36.05
CA GLY A 642 -9.75 -35.83 37.30
C GLY A 642 -8.37 -35.56 37.87
N LYS A 643 -7.78 -34.41 37.59
CA LYS A 643 -6.45 -33.96 38.05
C LYS A 643 -6.60 -32.78 38.99
N THR A 644 -5.57 -32.53 39.80
CA THR A 644 -5.54 -31.34 40.66
C THR A 644 -5.14 -30.09 39.83
N VAL A 645 -5.52 -28.93 40.34
CA VAL A 645 -5.13 -27.65 39.72
C VAL A 645 -3.60 -27.55 39.62
N GLU A 646 -2.87 -28.01 40.62
CA GLU A 646 -1.42 -28.03 40.65
C GLU A 646 -0.83 -28.94 39.56
N GLN A 647 -1.42 -30.10 39.32
CA GLN A 647 -1.02 -31.01 38.25
C GLN A 647 -1.20 -30.35 36.88
N ILE A 648 -2.31 -29.67 36.66
CA ILE A 648 -2.58 -28.93 35.38
C ILE A 648 -1.59 -27.78 35.23
N LYS A 649 -1.34 -27.01 36.27
CA LYS A 649 -0.35 -25.92 36.23
C LYS A 649 1.06 -26.43 35.92
N ASN A 650 1.43 -27.60 36.44
CA ASN A 650 2.73 -28.23 36.14
C ASN A 650 2.82 -28.67 34.68
N ILE A 651 1.75 -29.22 34.11
CA ILE A 651 1.69 -29.56 32.69
C ILE A 651 1.84 -28.32 31.83
N ILE A 652 1.10 -27.26 32.13
CA ILE A 652 1.20 -25.96 31.41
C ILE A 652 2.61 -25.42 31.49
N ALA A 653 3.22 -25.40 32.66
CA ALA A 653 4.59 -24.92 32.85
C ALA A 653 5.60 -25.75 32.07
N SER A 654 5.40 -27.08 31.95
CA SER A 654 6.29 -27.95 31.17
C SER A 654 6.21 -27.70 29.65
N LEU A 655 5.12 -27.08 29.18
CA LEU A 655 4.92 -26.74 27.77
C LEU A 655 5.46 -25.36 27.40
N HIS A 656 5.87 -24.55 28.38
CA HIS A 656 6.40 -23.24 28.16
C HIS A 656 7.63 -23.28 27.25
N GLU A 657 7.61 -22.51 26.19
CA GLU A 657 8.68 -22.40 25.22
C GLU A 657 9.42 -21.05 25.41
N PHE A 658 10.73 -21.07 25.50
CA PHE A 658 11.54 -19.84 25.52
C PHE A 658 11.48 -19.12 24.19
N ASN A 659 11.47 -19.90 23.10
CA ASN A 659 11.32 -19.39 21.75
C ASN A 659 10.33 -20.29 21.00
N PRO A 660 9.04 -19.93 21.02
CA PRO A 660 7.99 -20.74 20.39
C PRO A 660 8.21 -21.03 18.91
N MET A 661 8.82 -20.08 18.18
CA MET A 661 9.10 -20.24 16.76
C MET A 661 10.07 -21.40 16.48
N MET A 662 11.02 -21.63 17.37
CA MET A 662 12.07 -22.66 17.26
C MET A 662 11.84 -23.87 18.16
N GLY A 663 10.68 -23.98 18.77
CA GLY A 663 10.40 -24.97 19.79
C GLY A 663 9.75 -26.26 19.27
N HIS A 664 8.98 -26.89 20.15
CA HIS A 664 8.32 -28.17 19.92
C HIS A 664 6.99 -27.93 19.18
N ARG A 665 7.08 -27.82 17.87
CA ARG A 665 5.93 -27.57 16.99
C ARG A 665 6.08 -28.27 15.64
N GLY A 666 5.04 -28.23 14.82
CA GLY A 666 5.06 -28.73 13.44
C GLY A 666 5.36 -30.21 13.37
N CYS A 667 6.23 -30.62 12.46
CA CYS A 667 6.62 -32.02 12.31
C CYS A 667 7.25 -32.61 13.57
N ARG A 668 7.85 -31.77 14.43
CA ARG A 668 8.44 -32.22 15.71
C ARG A 668 7.38 -32.77 16.63
N LEU A 669 6.17 -32.17 16.66
CA LEU A 669 5.01 -32.73 17.38
C LEU A 669 4.56 -34.04 16.77
N ALA A 670 4.54 -34.12 15.43
CA ALA A 670 4.13 -35.34 14.73
C ALA A 670 5.10 -36.51 14.95
N VAL A 671 6.39 -36.20 15.15
CA VAL A 671 7.40 -37.20 15.52
C VAL A 671 7.22 -37.68 16.96
N THR A 672 7.01 -36.76 17.90
CA THR A 672 6.82 -37.05 19.31
C THR A 672 5.46 -37.73 19.57
N TYR A 673 4.41 -37.24 18.94
CA TYR A 673 3.01 -37.72 19.09
C TYR A 673 2.42 -38.10 17.73
N PRO A 674 2.86 -39.21 17.12
CA PRO A 674 2.41 -39.59 15.78
C PRO A 674 0.90 -39.85 15.67
N GLU A 675 0.24 -40.10 16.78
CA GLU A 675 -1.21 -40.31 16.89
C GLU A 675 -1.99 -39.09 16.38
N ILE A 676 -1.43 -37.88 16.52
CA ILE A 676 -2.06 -36.64 16.05
C ILE A 676 -2.10 -36.65 14.51
N ALA A 677 -0.98 -36.98 13.87
CA ALA A 677 -0.90 -37.07 12.39
C ALA A 677 -1.80 -38.20 11.87
N ALA A 678 -1.87 -39.33 12.59
CA ALA A 678 -2.77 -40.44 12.23
C ALA A 678 -4.25 -40.02 12.29
N MET A 679 -4.63 -39.31 13.33
CA MET A 679 -6.02 -38.80 13.48
C MET A 679 -6.34 -37.81 12.35
N GLN A 680 -5.46 -36.85 12.08
CA GLN A 680 -5.70 -35.88 11.02
C GLN A 680 -5.79 -36.55 9.66
N THR A 681 -4.98 -37.57 9.40
CA THR A 681 -5.04 -38.33 8.15
C THR A 681 -6.36 -39.06 8.00
N ARG A 682 -6.85 -39.70 9.07
CA ARG A 682 -8.18 -40.37 9.04
C ARG A 682 -9.27 -39.34 8.70
N ALA A 683 -9.25 -38.20 9.36
CA ALA A 683 -10.24 -37.13 9.12
C ALA A 683 -10.22 -36.66 7.68
N VAL A 684 -9.04 -36.39 7.15
CA VAL A 684 -8.86 -35.91 5.73
C VAL A 684 -9.36 -36.95 4.74
N ILE A 685 -8.89 -38.17 4.85
CA ILE A 685 -9.21 -39.23 3.89
C ILE A 685 -10.68 -39.62 3.95
N LYS A 686 -11.24 -39.77 5.15
CA LYS A 686 -12.67 -40.04 5.32
C LYS A 686 -13.53 -38.92 4.72
N ALA A 687 -13.15 -37.68 4.95
CA ALA A 687 -13.84 -36.52 4.38
C ALA A 687 -13.78 -36.52 2.84
N ALA A 688 -12.62 -36.78 2.26
CA ALA A 688 -12.44 -36.86 0.83
C ALA A 688 -13.30 -37.97 0.21
N ILE A 689 -13.31 -39.15 0.81
CA ILE A 689 -14.12 -40.27 0.35
C ILE A 689 -15.62 -39.92 0.42
N ALA A 690 -16.08 -39.41 1.57
CA ALA A 690 -17.50 -39.08 1.78
C ALA A 690 -17.99 -38.07 0.77
N VAL A 691 -17.23 -36.98 0.53
CA VAL A 691 -17.63 -35.92 -0.42
C VAL A 691 -17.51 -36.40 -1.87
N SER A 692 -16.46 -37.16 -2.23
CA SER A 692 -16.32 -37.73 -3.56
C SER A 692 -17.54 -38.57 -3.95
N GLN A 693 -18.02 -39.40 -3.01
CA GLN A 693 -19.20 -40.26 -3.24
C GLN A 693 -20.48 -39.46 -3.28
N ARG A 694 -20.68 -38.55 -2.32
CA ARG A 694 -21.90 -37.77 -2.19
C ARG A 694 -22.10 -36.82 -3.38
N LYS A 695 -21.06 -36.17 -3.85
CA LYS A 695 -21.09 -35.17 -4.94
C LYS A 695 -20.68 -35.75 -6.30
N ASN A 696 -20.25 -36.99 -6.35
CA ASN A 696 -19.73 -37.63 -7.56
C ASN A 696 -18.64 -36.77 -8.25
N ILE A 697 -17.68 -36.34 -7.50
CA ILE A 697 -16.52 -35.55 -7.95
C ILE A 697 -15.23 -36.24 -7.56
N LYS A 698 -14.15 -35.97 -8.31
CA LYS A 698 -12.81 -36.44 -7.97
C LYS A 698 -12.16 -35.47 -6.99
N ILE A 699 -11.75 -35.96 -5.83
CA ILE A 699 -11.00 -35.19 -4.83
C ILE A 699 -9.64 -35.86 -4.63
N VAL A 700 -8.57 -35.08 -4.75
CA VAL A 700 -7.20 -35.53 -4.50
C VAL A 700 -6.67 -34.75 -3.30
N PRO A 701 -6.70 -35.34 -2.09
CA PRO A 701 -6.15 -34.69 -0.91
C PRO A 701 -4.68 -34.33 -1.06
N GLU A 702 -4.32 -33.13 -0.65
CA GLU A 702 -2.94 -32.67 -0.59
C GLU A 702 -2.59 -32.42 0.88
N ILE A 703 -1.77 -33.30 1.43
CA ILE A 703 -1.38 -33.27 2.86
C ILE A 703 -0.01 -32.65 2.97
N MET A 704 0.08 -31.60 3.77
CA MET A 704 1.31 -30.82 3.93
C MET A 704 1.87 -30.94 5.34
N ILE A 705 3.10 -31.37 5.46
CA ILE A 705 3.80 -31.52 6.73
C ILE A 705 4.64 -30.25 6.96
N PRO A 706 4.38 -29.48 8.04
CA PRO A 706 5.10 -28.24 8.30
C PRO A 706 6.43 -28.46 9.01
N LEU A 707 7.31 -27.46 8.90
CA LEU A 707 8.54 -27.30 9.68
C LEU A 707 9.59 -28.39 9.47
N VAL A 708 9.60 -29.03 8.30
CA VAL A 708 10.58 -30.07 7.97
C VAL A 708 11.94 -29.43 7.68
N GLY A 709 12.99 -29.92 8.32
CA GLY A 709 14.37 -29.51 8.08
C GLY A 709 15.27 -30.65 7.60
N GLU A 710 14.87 -31.89 7.89
CA GLU A 710 15.63 -33.11 7.55
C GLU A 710 14.70 -34.11 6.85
N ILE A 711 15.16 -34.73 5.77
CA ILE A 711 14.36 -35.70 5.03
C ILE A 711 13.79 -36.82 5.89
N LYS A 712 14.52 -37.26 6.91
CA LYS A 712 14.11 -38.33 7.82
C LYS A 712 12.92 -37.94 8.68
N GLU A 713 12.78 -36.65 9.01
CA GLU A 713 11.58 -36.14 9.70
C GLU A 713 10.36 -36.35 8.81
N LEU A 714 10.47 -35.92 7.55
CA LEU A 714 9.39 -36.05 6.57
C LEU A 714 9.05 -37.52 6.34
N LYS A 715 10.05 -38.35 6.14
CA LYS A 715 9.84 -39.78 5.89
C LYS A 715 9.11 -40.45 7.06
N TYR A 716 9.50 -40.15 8.29
CA TYR A 716 8.86 -40.69 9.48
C TYR A 716 7.37 -40.32 9.53
N VAL A 717 7.07 -39.06 9.39
CA VAL A 717 5.68 -38.56 9.45
C VAL A 717 4.90 -39.06 8.23
N LYS A 718 5.49 -39.04 7.03
CA LYS A 718 4.88 -39.56 5.81
C LYS A 718 4.53 -41.03 5.93
N ASP A 719 5.38 -41.85 6.56
CA ASP A 719 5.11 -43.28 6.74
C ASP A 719 3.86 -43.47 7.62
N VAL A 720 3.69 -42.66 8.68
CA VAL A 720 2.48 -42.68 9.53
C VAL A 720 1.26 -42.27 8.70
N VAL A 721 1.36 -41.22 7.95
CA VAL A 721 0.28 -40.70 7.09
C VAL A 721 -0.13 -41.72 6.04
N THR A 722 0.83 -42.25 5.31
CA THR A 722 0.60 -43.20 4.22
C THR A 722 -0.04 -44.50 4.76
N LYS A 723 0.51 -45.04 5.84
CA LYS A 723 -0.05 -46.23 6.47
C LYS A 723 -1.53 -46.01 6.89
N THR A 724 -1.80 -44.91 7.55
CA THR A 724 -3.15 -44.56 8.01
C THR A 724 -4.10 -44.36 6.84
N ALA A 725 -3.65 -43.57 5.81
CA ALA A 725 -4.46 -43.30 4.63
C ALA A 725 -4.81 -44.58 3.89
N ASP A 726 -3.83 -45.45 3.67
CA ASP A 726 -4.03 -46.70 2.94
C ASP A 726 -4.97 -47.62 3.68
N GLU A 727 -4.89 -47.71 5.01
CA GLU A 727 -5.82 -48.46 5.85
C GLU A 727 -7.27 -47.97 5.71
N VAL A 728 -7.47 -46.65 5.74
CA VAL A 728 -8.80 -46.04 5.58
C VAL A 728 -9.37 -46.30 4.18
N ILE A 729 -8.58 -46.13 3.18
CA ILE A 729 -8.97 -46.33 1.76
C ILE A 729 -9.36 -47.79 1.53
N LYS A 730 -8.55 -48.72 2.02
CA LYS A 730 -8.80 -50.15 1.92
C LYS A 730 -10.09 -50.55 2.65
N ALA A 731 -10.27 -50.03 3.88
CA ALA A 731 -11.48 -50.33 4.68
C ALA A 731 -12.76 -49.79 3.99
N ALA A 732 -12.68 -48.70 3.29
CA ALA A 732 -13.80 -48.13 2.53
C ALA A 732 -14.05 -48.87 1.19
N GLY A 733 -13.13 -49.72 0.74
CA GLY A 733 -13.25 -50.43 -0.54
C GLY A 733 -13.28 -49.53 -1.76
N VAL A 734 -12.60 -48.39 -1.73
CA VAL A 734 -12.54 -47.41 -2.81
C VAL A 734 -11.11 -47.21 -3.27
N GLU A 735 -10.96 -46.51 -4.41
CA GLU A 735 -9.69 -46.01 -4.88
C GLU A 735 -9.65 -44.47 -4.63
N LEU A 736 -8.58 -43.98 -4.06
CA LEU A 736 -8.38 -42.55 -3.83
C LEU A 736 -6.91 -42.19 -3.99
N GLU A 737 -6.67 -41.24 -4.90
CA GLU A 737 -5.33 -40.62 -5.06
C GLU A 737 -5.17 -39.53 -4.02
N TYR A 738 -4.02 -39.47 -3.38
CA TYR A 738 -3.66 -38.38 -2.47
C TYR A 738 -2.16 -38.11 -2.56
N HIS A 739 -1.73 -36.91 -2.16
CA HIS A 739 -0.34 -36.49 -2.20
C HIS A 739 0.11 -36.01 -0.81
N VAL A 740 1.37 -36.29 -0.49
CA VAL A 740 2.01 -35.81 0.74
C VAL A 740 3.20 -34.95 0.33
N GLY A 741 3.18 -33.71 0.75
CA GLY A 741 4.26 -32.76 0.50
C GLY A 741 4.66 -32.04 1.78
N THR A 742 5.47 -31.01 1.62
CA THR A 742 6.00 -30.27 2.75
C THR A 742 6.00 -28.78 2.51
N MET A 743 5.99 -28.03 3.60
CA MET A 743 6.25 -26.61 3.59
C MET A 743 7.76 -26.39 3.64
N ILE A 744 8.30 -25.64 2.70
CA ILE A 744 9.69 -25.18 2.73
C ILE A 744 9.72 -23.86 3.47
N GLU A 745 10.09 -23.90 4.72
CA GLU A 745 10.09 -22.73 5.62
C GLU A 745 11.33 -22.68 6.52
N ILE A 746 12.14 -23.73 6.51
CA ILE A 746 13.41 -23.76 7.21
C ILE A 746 14.53 -23.63 6.18
N PRO A 747 15.50 -22.73 6.36
CA PRO A 747 16.61 -22.57 5.41
C PRO A 747 17.33 -23.87 5.04
N ARG A 748 17.53 -24.77 6.01
CA ARG A 748 18.14 -26.09 5.74
C ARG A 748 17.31 -26.91 4.74
N ALA A 749 15.99 -26.83 4.82
CA ALA A 749 15.13 -27.53 3.87
C ALA A 749 15.31 -27.01 2.44
N ALA A 750 15.43 -25.69 2.28
CA ALA A 750 15.71 -25.08 0.99
C ALA A 750 17.05 -25.52 0.42
N LEU A 751 18.07 -25.60 1.25
CA LEU A 751 19.42 -26.04 0.87
C LEU A 751 19.51 -27.54 0.51
N THR A 752 18.60 -28.36 1.03
CA THR A 752 18.57 -29.80 0.82
C THR A 752 17.27 -30.24 0.12
N ALA A 753 16.68 -29.36 -0.67
CA ALA A 753 15.42 -29.60 -1.33
C ALA A 753 15.45 -30.77 -2.33
N ASP A 754 16.59 -31.08 -2.92
CA ASP A 754 16.79 -32.25 -3.78
C ASP A 754 16.59 -33.56 -3.01
N GLU A 755 17.03 -33.65 -1.76
CA GLU A 755 16.80 -34.80 -0.92
C GLU A 755 15.34 -34.86 -0.43
N ILE A 756 14.83 -33.76 0.05
CA ILE A 756 13.44 -33.68 0.57
C ILE A 756 12.43 -34.02 -0.54
N ALA A 757 12.69 -33.64 -1.77
CA ALA A 757 11.83 -33.98 -2.91
C ALA A 757 11.76 -35.47 -3.24
N LYS A 758 12.65 -36.29 -2.69
CA LYS A 758 12.54 -37.76 -2.82
C LYS A 758 11.28 -38.26 -2.09
N GLU A 759 10.91 -37.60 -1.01
CA GLU A 759 9.74 -37.96 -0.22
C GLU A 759 8.56 -36.99 -0.43
N ALA A 760 8.83 -35.71 -0.61
CA ALA A 760 7.78 -34.70 -0.82
C ALA A 760 7.32 -34.69 -2.28
N GLU A 761 6.01 -34.82 -2.47
CA GLU A 761 5.40 -34.80 -3.79
C GLU A 761 5.09 -33.37 -4.26
N PHE A 762 5.09 -32.40 -3.36
CA PHE A 762 4.98 -30.97 -3.63
C PHE A 762 5.68 -30.16 -2.57
N PHE A 763 6.02 -28.90 -2.92
CA PHE A 763 6.53 -27.91 -1.98
C PHE A 763 5.61 -26.70 -1.93
N SER A 764 5.46 -26.15 -0.73
CA SER A 764 4.86 -24.83 -0.52
C SER A 764 5.81 -24.00 0.33
N PHE A 765 6.16 -22.80 -0.15
CA PHE A 765 7.04 -21.92 0.61
C PHE A 765 6.27 -21.22 1.73
N GLY A 766 6.63 -21.50 2.97
CA GLY A 766 6.15 -20.80 4.17
C GLY A 766 7.03 -19.58 4.42
N THR A 767 6.82 -18.52 3.67
CA THR A 767 7.75 -17.38 3.64
C THR A 767 7.78 -16.56 4.92
N ASN A 768 6.77 -16.67 5.80
CA ASN A 768 6.82 -16.00 7.10
C ASN A 768 7.96 -16.58 7.95
N ASP A 769 7.97 -17.91 8.16
CA ASP A 769 9.04 -18.58 8.90
C ASP A 769 10.37 -18.56 8.18
N LEU A 770 10.37 -18.73 6.87
CA LEU A 770 11.60 -18.68 6.09
C LEU A 770 12.27 -17.29 6.21
N THR A 771 11.49 -16.22 6.21
CA THR A 771 11.97 -14.86 6.41
C THR A 771 12.54 -14.69 7.82
N GLN A 772 11.80 -15.12 8.85
CA GLN A 772 12.25 -15.03 10.24
C GLN A 772 13.59 -15.72 10.44
N MET A 773 13.73 -16.94 9.94
CA MET A 773 14.95 -17.73 10.12
C MET A 773 16.11 -17.22 9.26
N THR A 774 15.84 -16.67 8.10
CA THR A 774 16.88 -16.11 7.21
C THR A 774 17.42 -14.80 7.75
N PHE A 775 16.55 -13.90 8.23
CA PHE A 775 16.98 -12.65 8.85
C PHE A 775 17.45 -12.82 10.29
N GLY A 776 17.04 -13.89 10.97
CA GLY A 776 17.45 -14.17 12.35
C GLY A 776 16.69 -13.34 13.38
N PHE A 777 15.48 -12.88 13.11
CA PHE A 777 14.64 -12.22 14.09
C PHE A 777 13.17 -12.64 13.96
N SER A 778 12.45 -12.53 15.08
CA SER A 778 11.03 -12.85 15.15
C SER A 778 10.20 -11.70 14.60
N ARG A 779 9.16 -12.04 13.84
CA ARG A 779 8.15 -11.09 13.39
C ARG A 779 7.52 -10.30 14.54
N ASP A 780 7.26 -10.98 15.64
CA ASP A 780 6.58 -10.39 16.81
C ASP A 780 7.50 -9.39 17.55
N ASP A 781 8.81 -9.61 17.50
CA ASP A 781 9.79 -8.73 18.15
C ASP A 781 10.33 -7.62 17.25
N ALA A 782 10.20 -7.77 15.95
CA ALA A 782 10.79 -6.86 14.97
C ALA A 782 10.30 -5.40 15.09
N GLY A 783 9.08 -5.21 15.55
CA GLY A 783 8.52 -3.88 15.78
C GLY A 783 9.34 -2.98 16.71
N LYS A 784 10.18 -3.58 17.55
CA LYS A 784 11.04 -2.84 18.48
C LYS A 784 12.18 -2.09 17.80
N PHE A 785 12.59 -2.52 16.61
CA PHE A 785 13.75 -1.94 15.92
C PHE A 785 13.53 -1.60 14.44
N LEU A 786 12.51 -2.13 13.79
CA LEU A 786 12.27 -1.90 12.35
C LEU A 786 12.10 -0.42 12.00
N SER A 787 11.46 0.38 12.86
CA SER A 787 11.31 1.82 12.64
C SER A 787 12.66 2.50 12.51
N ALA A 788 13.61 2.17 13.38
CA ALA A 788 14.98 2.70 13.31
C ALA A 788 15.70 2.25 12.03
N TYR A 789 15.46 1.04 11.58
CA TYR A 789 16.03 0.51 10.33
C TYR A 789 15.50 1.25 9.11
N TYR A 790 14.22 1.65 9.11
CA TYR A 790 13.65 2.48 8.04
C TYR A 790 14.21 3.90 8.08
N ASP A 791 14.29 4.49 9.27
CA ASP A 791 14.80 5.86 9.45
C ASP A 791 16.27 5.99 9.05
N THR A 792 17.07 4.97 9.32
CA THR A 792 18.49 4.92 8.93
C THR A 792 18.72 4.34 7.54
N LYS A 793 17.67 3.97 6.83
CA LYS A 793 17.71 3.43 5.46
C LYS A 793 18.43 2.09 5.32
N ILE A 794 18.47 1.30 6.39
CA ILE A 794 18.98 -0.07 6.34
C ILE A 794 17.99 -0.95 5.58
N TYR A 795 16.68 -0.82 5.87
CA TYR A 795 15.61 -1.46 5.11
C TYR A 795 14.72 -0.40 4.48
N GLU A 796 14.36 -0.61 3.23
CA GLU A 796 13.36 0.22 2.54
C GLU A 796 11.94 -0.31 2.74
N ASN A 797 11.80 -1.64 2.91
CA ASN A 797 10.50 -2.31 3.04
C ASN A 797 10.49 -3.26 4.23
N ASP A 798 9.28 -3.54 4.72
CA ASP A 798 9.06 -4.60 5.71
C ASP A 798 9.25 -5.97 5.02
N PRO A 799 10.23 -6.79 5.47
CA PRO A 799 10.48 -8.10 4.86
C PRO A 799 9.33 -9.09 5.03
N PHE A 800 8.39 -8.83 5.93
CA PHE A 800 7.19 -9.65 6.13
C PHE A 800 6.03 -9.24 5.22
N ALA A 801 6.03 -8.02 4.73
CA ALA A 801 5.02 -7.53 3.77
C ALA A 801 5.40 -7.87 2.34
N LYS A 802 6.69 -7.77 2.01
CA LYS A 802 7.25 -8.10 0.69
C LYS A 802 8.36 -9.12 0.84
N VAL A 803 8.38 -10.11 -0.04
CA VAL A 803 9.45 -11.11 0.00
C VAL A 803 10.81 -10.45 -0.26
N ASP A 804 11.77 -10.77 0.59
CA ASP A 804 13.17 -10.41 0.36
C ASP A 804 13.70 -11.22 -0.83
N GLN A 805 13.86 -10.59 -1.97
CA GLN A 805 14.29 -11.25 -3.20
C GLN A 805 15.78 -11.59 -3.20
N VAL A 806 16.56 -11.00 -2.31
CA VAL A 806 18.01 -11.21 -2.22
C VAL A 806 18.34 -12.46 -1.40
N GLY A 807 18.03 -12.48 -0.12
CA GLY A 807 18.35 -13.59 0.79
C GLY A 807 17.36 -14.73 0.74
N VAL A 808 16.11 -14.43 1.12
CA VAL A 808 15.01 -15.40 1.08
C VAL A 808 14.77 -15.86 -0.35
N GLY A 809 14.84 -14.95 -1.31
CA GLY A 809 14.69 -15.26 -2.72
C GLY A 809 15.73 -16.21 -3.27
N LYS A 810 16.98 -16.11 -2.82
CA LYS A 810 18.01 -17.08 -3.18
C LYS A 810 17.70 -18.48 -2.65
N LEU A 811 17.22 -18.57 -1.41
CA LEU A 811 16.81 -19.86 -0.84
C LEU A 811 15.65 -20.46 -1.61
N MET A 812 14.65 -19.65 -1.97
CA MET A 812 13.53 -20.09 -2.78
C MET A 812 14.02 -20.60 -4.16
N GLY A 813 14.90 -19.86 -4.79
CA GLY A 813 15.50 -20.25 -6.09
C GLY A 813 16.27 -21.56 -6.01
N MET A 814 17.04 -21.78 -4.96
CA MET A 814 17.74 -23.02 -4.70
C MET A 814 16.75 -24.18 -4.54
N ALA A 815 15.71 -23.99 -3.75
CA ALA A 815 14.71 -25.02 -3.50
C ALA A 815 13.94 -25.39 -4.78
N VAL A 816 13.61 -24.43 -5.61
CA VAL A 816 12.97 -24.65 -6.92
C VAL A 816 13.86 -25.50 -7.81
N LYS A 817 15.12 -25.10 -7.95
CA LYS A 817 16.08 -25.79 -8.80
C LYS A 817 16.32 -27.22 -8.31
N LEU A 818 16.66 -27.37 -7.04
CA LEU A 818 16.97 -28.67 -6.42
C LEU A 818 15.74 -29.61 -6.41
N GLY A 819 14.57 -29.06 -6.10
CA GLY A 819 13.32 -29.84 -6.12
C GLY A 819 13.01 -30.41 -7.50
N ARG A 820 13.18 -29.60 -8.54
CA ARG A 820 12.95 -30.01 -9.93
C ARG A 820 14.01 -30.96 -10.48
N GLU A 821 15.21 -30.94 -9.96
CA GLU A 821 16.25 -31.93 -10.28
C GLU A 821 15.80 -33.34 -9.87
N THR A 822 15.15 -33.47 -8.72
CA THR A 822 14.65 -34.75 -8.21
C THR A 822 13.26 -35.11 -8.79
N ARG A 823 12.35 -34.11 -8.84
CA ARG A 823 10.99 -34.24 -9.37
C ARG A 823 10.74 -33.14 -10.40
N PRO A 824 10.98 -33.42 -11.71
CA PRO A 824 10.78 -32.37 -12.73
C PRO A 824 9.39 -31.73 -12.74
N ASP A 825 8.36 -32.48 -12.36
CA ASP A 825 6.96 -32.03 -12.37
C ASP A 825 6.45 -31.61 -10.99
N ILE A 826 7.34 -31.37 -10.04
CA ILE A 826 6.94 -31.00 -8.68
C ILE A 826 6.12 -29.71 -8.70
N LYS A 827 4.97 -29.74 -8.01
CA LYS A 827 4.17 -28.52 -7.78
C LYS A 827 4.86 -27.66 -6.75
N LEU A 828 4.97 -26.38 -7.05
CA LEU A 828 5.63 -25.38 -6.22
C LEU A 828 4.67 -24.23 -5.97
N GLY A 829 4.39 -23.93 -4.73
CA GLY A 829 3.52 -22.84 -4.34
C GLY A 829 4.11 -21.96 -3.24
N ILE A 830 3.46 -20.86 -2.98
CA ILE A 830 3.76 -19.98 -1.83
C ILE A 830 2.46 -19.74 -1.08
N CYS A 831 2.51 -19.75 0.23
CA CYS A 831 1.32 -19.59 1.08
C CYS A 831 1.48 -18.60 2.24
N GLY A 832 2.60 -17.90 2.35
CA GLY A 832 2.78 -16.84 3.34
C GLY A 832 2.00 -15.56 2.96
N GLU A 833 2.09 -14.54 3.81
CA GLU A 833 1.48 -13.24 3.56
C GLU A 833 1.92 -12.63 2.22
N HIS A 834 3.08 -13.00 1.74
CA HIS A 834 3.64 -12.53 0.47
C HIS A 834 2.83 -12.96 -0.76
N GLY A 835 2.03 -14.02 -0.65
CA GLY A 835 1.25 -14.56 -1.79
C GLY A 835 0.24 -13.60 -2.41
N GLY A 836 -0.15 -12.56 -1.68
CA GLY A 836 -1.04 -11.50 -2.14
C GLY A 836 -0.34 -10.17 -2.47
N ASP A 837 0.97 -10.09 -2.29
CA ASP A 837 1.74 -8.89 -2.63
C ASP A 837 2.17 -8.90 -4.09
N PRO A 838 1.83 -7.86 -4.88
CA PRO A 838 2.13 -7.83 -6.31
C PRO A 838 3.59 -8.06 -6.68
N SER A 839 4.54 -7.46 -5.96
CA SER A 839 5.97 -7.63 -6.23
C SER A 839 6.44 -9.05 -5.95
N SER A 840 5.91 -9.67 -4.90
CA SER A 840 6.20 -11.06 -4.54
C SER A 840 5.59 -12.05 -5.54
N VAL A 841 4.38 -11.76 -6.04
CA VAL A 841 3.74 -12.56 -7.10
C VAL A 841 4.58 -12.51 -8.37
N GLU A 842 5.06 -11.36 -8.77
CA GLU A 842 5.96 -11.20 -9.93
C GLU A 842 7.24 -12.02 -9.75
N PHE A 843 7.83 -11.97 -8.56
CA PHE A 843 9.01 -12.77 -8.24
C PHE A 843 8.73 -14.28 -8.34
N CYS A 844 7.61 -14.75 -7.80
CA CYS A 844 7.18 -16.15 -7.89
C CYS A 844 6.97 -16.57 -9.35
N HIS A 845 6.41 -15.68 -10.18
CA HIS A 845 6.29 -15.92 -11.61
C HIS A 845 7.67 -16.13 -12.26
N LYS A 846 8.63 -15.28 -11.96
CA LYS A 846 10.01 -15.38 -12.49
C LYS A 846 10.71 -16.65 -12.03
N LEU A 847 10.46 -17.11 -10.82
CA LEU A 847 10.99 -18.38 -10.30
C LEU A 847 10.35 -19.60 -10.95
N GLY A 848 9.22 -19.43 -11.63
CA GLY A 848 8.49 -20.51 -12.24
C GLY A 848 7.65 -21.33 -11.26
N LEU A 849 7.11 -20.71 -10.21
CA LEU A 849 6.19 -21.39 -9.31
C LEU A 849 4.90 -21.78 -10.04
N THR A 850 4.21 -22.80 -9.52
CA THR A 850 2.96 -23.29 -10.08
C THR A 850 1.79 -22.39 -9.67
N TYR A 851 1.76 -21.97 -8.41
CA TYR A 851 0.69 -21.13 -7.89
C TYR A 851 1.18 -20.21 -6.78
N VAL A 852 0.39 -19.18 -6.50
CA VAL A 852 0.47 -18.37 -5.29
C VAL A 852 -0.81 -18.57 -4.50
N SER A 853 -0.75 -18.49 -3.17
CA SER A 853 -1.91 -18.63 -2.28
C SER A 853 -1.96 -17.44 -1.34
N CYS A 854 -3.13 -16.85 -1.18
CA CYS A 854 -3.32 -15.64 -0.40
C CYS A 854 -4.69 -15.63 0.29
N SER A 855 -4.91 -14.67 1.17
CA SER A 855 -6.21 -14.49 1.81
C SER A 855 -7.31 -14.24 0.75
N PRO A 856 -8.59 -14.59 1.04
CA PRO A 856 -9.65 -14.55 0.04
C PRO A 856 -9.80 -13.21 -0.71
N PHE A 857 -9.75 -12.10 0.00
CA PHE A 857 -9.91 -10.77 -0.59
C PHE A 857 -8.72 -10.30 -1.41
N ARG A 858 -7.58 -10.97 -1.31
CA ARG A 858 -6.38 -10.67 -2.11
C ARG A 858 -6.31 -11.49 -3.40
N VAL A 859 -7.22 -12.43 -3.59
CA VAL A 859 -7.26 -13.27 -4.79
C VAL A 859 -7.33 -12.44 -6.09
N PRO A 860 -8.21 -11.44 -6.24
CA PRO A 860 -8.20 -10.61 -7.43
C PRO A 860 -6.88 -9.86 -7.66
N ILE A 861 -6.27 -9.37 -6.58
CA ILE A 861 -4.97 -8.68 -6.64
C ILE A 861 -3.90 -9.62 -7.19
N ALA A 862 -3.82 -10.84 -6.66
CA ALA A 862 -2.86 -11.84 -7.10
C ALA A 862 -3.09 -12.27 -8.56
N ARG A 863 -4.35 -12.42 -8.99
CA ARG A 863 -4.71 -12.75 -10.37
C ARG A 863 -4.23 -11.66 -11.34
N LEU A 864 -4.48 -10.42 -11.01
CA LEU A 864 -4.04 -9.29 -11.83
C LEU A 864 -2.52 -9.15 -11.84
N ALA A 865 -1.87 -9.28 -10.68
CA ALA A 865 -0.41 -9.23 -10.58
C ALA A 865 0.26 -10.35 -11.37
N ALA A 866 -0.30 -11.56 -11.34
CA ALA A 866 0.20 -12.71 -12.11
C ALA A 866 0.09 -12.47 -13.61
N ALA A 867 -1.01 -11.88 -14.07
CA ALA A 867 -1.21 -11.51 -15.48
C ALA A 867 -0.20 -10.44 -15.90
N GLN A 868 -0.01 -9.42 -15.11
CA GLN A 868 0.98 -8.37 -15.39
C GLN A 868 2.39 -8.94 -15.46
N ALA A 869 2.73 -9.86 -14.56
CA ALA A 869 4.02 -10.53 -14.54
C ALA A 869 4.28 -11.29 -15.85
N GLN A 870 3.30 -12.04 -16.32
CA GLN A 870 3.41 -12.79 -17.60
C GLN A 870 3.54 -11.85 -18.80
N ILE A 871 2.78 -10.77 -18.83
CA ILE A 871 2.84 -9.80 -19.93
C ILE A 871 4.20 -9.11 -20.00
N LYS A 872 4.76 -8.75 -18.84
CA LYS A 872 6.08 -8.09 -18.74
C LYS A 872 7.24 -9.06 -18.97
N ASN A 873 7.13 -10.28 -18.46
CA ASN A 873 8.19 -11.30 -18.48
C ASN A 873 7.60 -12.66 -18.92
N PRO A 874 7.29 -12.81 -20.21
CA PRO A 874 6.67 -14.04 -20.67
C PRO A 874 7.52 -15.27 -20.39
N ILE A 875 6.88 -16.32 -19.86
CA ILE A 875 7.46 -17.65 -19.73
C ILE A 875 6.62 -18.65 -20.54
N ALA A 876 7.27 -19.70 -20.99
CA ALA A 876 6.65 -20.70 -21.88
C ALA A 876 5.57 -21.52 -21.14
#